data_d81958ab041bbf34b3a6d69154aeb484
#
_entry.id   d81958ab041bbf34b3a6d69154aeb484
#
_cell.length_a   1.000
_cell.length_b   1.000
_cell.length_c   1.000
_cell.angle_alpha   90.00
_cell.angle_beta   90.00
_cell.angle_gamma   90.00
#
_symmetry.space_group_name_H-M   'P 1'
#
loop_
_entity.id
_entity.type
_entity.pdbx_description
1 polymer ?
#
loop_
_entity_poly.entity_id
_entity_poly.type
_entity_poly.pdbx_seq_one_letter_code
_entity_poly.pdbx_strand_id
1 'polypeptide(L)'
;MPRNPKAVLDARMRLTRSLPKVVLQDGDAAEGGCGVVGLACEIPVAGKHLFNSLEQMRNRGNGKGGGVAMVGLDPVQFSTDQKTLESSFLIAIAYVNEGHRDAVEEKYIHPVFEVDHIHEIPRMENWQEKLPALEVKPPDVVCYFVRPSAAGLEKMALESGLDIDHFVDEDAMHQEYVFRNTHRLNVEFYAENGRADAFVLSHGRDMIILKIVGYAEDVIKYYLLDDVTAHVWIGHHRFPTRGRVTHPGGAHPFGQGIDVALVHNGDFSNYVSVTDYLAQRGMEPLFFTDTEVAALAFDLHHRVYGYPMEYLIESLAPTSELDFVMLPEEKQHIYEKIQRTHIHGSPDGPWFFIIAQAVAKGQHRLIGITDTSMLRPQVFSYQRGEVGIAFCGSEKQVIDAVLDSLAEEDSRFWRRCDEYWNARGGSYTDGGSFLFDINKQSDGTFKLEMSNKFGDPVDTHPSGNHLIESAAEDSEVELSGSARERFTQAVESLQELDWPSARALCNEISTFERSMAIETLQMLLDRRYPTGSLRRSRWLDCVEDALMSVMISTAASPCSSYVGYMTPGNRPIPENPQQSIVIDARPYPIEGRESLARELVALYESGWKNFHIIMCRGHRFIGNGFGPESNGVRLDVYGSCGDYLASGNDGMTIHMHGNGQDQIAQIHNNGTTVVHGDVGQCYGYGAKGGKLFILANAAGRPMINSVGSPKLVINGTALDYLAESFMAGDPLNGGGFVIINGIQFDSKGDIESLETPYPGGNLFSLSSGGAIYVRDPHGRVSPSQLNGGDFTELSEADWAVIEPLLIENEEHFGIPMASLLSVDGELKAPADIYRKIIPLRNKALSVEDAWAAKHG
;
A
#
# COMPACT_ATOMS: atom_id res chain seq x y z
N MET A 1 10.71 -48.51 -14.18
CA MET A 1 10.43 -48.25 -12.74
C MET A 1 11.33 -49.19 -11.92
N PRO A 2 11.94 -48.71 -10.81
CA PRO A 2 12.78 -49.58 -9.99
C PRO A 2 11.93 -50.71 -9.35
N ARG A 3 12.43 -51.94 -9.40
CA ARG A 3 11.74 -53.12 -8.79
C ARG A 3 11.69 -53.07 -7.27
N ASN A 4 12.55 -52.24 -6.63
CA ASN A 4 12.58 -52.03 -5.20
C ASN A 4 12.81 -50.55 -4.87
N PRO A 5 11.75 -49.71 -4.83
CA PRO A 5 11.87 -48.27 -4.54
C PRO A 5 12.52 -48.01 -3.17
N LYS A 6 12.25 -48.82 -2.18
CA LYS A 6 12.83 -48.70 -0.82
C LYS A 6 14.35 -48.81 -0.84
N ALA A 7 14.89 -49.78 -1.54
CA ALA A 7 16.35 -49.95 -1.65
C ALA A 7 17.02 -48.78 -2.34
N VAL A 8 16.36 -48.19 -3.36
CA VAL A 8 16.84 -46.97 -4.03
C VAL A 8 16.82 -45.74 -3.09
N LEU A 9 15.77 -45.58 -2.30
CA LEU A 9 15.64 -44.51 -1.31
C LEU A 9 16.69 -44.68 -0.20
N ASP A 10 16.87 -45.89 0.33
CA ASP A 10 17.88 -46.18 1.34
C ASP A 10 19.32 -45.93 0.82
N ALA A 11 19.57 -46.21 -0.45
CA ALA A 11 20.86 -45.93 -1.09
C ALA A 11 21.09 -44.41 -1.24
N ARG A 12 20.05 -43.62 -1.63
CA ARG A 12 20.11 -42.18 -1.69
C ARG A 12 20.32 -41.55 -0.31
N MET A 13 19.61 -41.99 0.71
CA MET A 13 19.80 -41.54 2.09
C MET A 13 21.23 -41.77 2.60
N ARG A 14 21.87 -42.88 2.18
CA ARG A 14 23.29 -43.15 2.51
C ARG A 14 24.24 -42.15 1.85
N LEU A 15 23.97 -41.72 0.60
CA LEU A 15 24.75 -40.69 -0.07
C LEU A 15 24.64 -39.33 0.63
N THR A 16 23.46 -38.97 1.13
CA THR A 16 23.25 -37.70 1.83
C THR A 16 23.77 -37.68 3.27
N ARG A 17 23.93 -38.85 3.94
CA ARG A 17 24.48 -38.93 5.32
C ARG A 17 25.93 -38.42 5.44
N SER A 18 26.71 -38.46 4.38
CA SER A 18 28.08 -38.00 4.34
C SER A 18 28.24 -36.54 3.96
N LEU A 19 27.15 -35.87 3.57
CA LEU A 19 27.20 -34.44 3.28
C LEU A 19 27.38 -33.66 4.58
N PRO A 20 28.24 -32.64 4.61
CA PRO A 20 28.32 -31.75 5.75
C PRO A 20 26.95 -31.16 6.02
N LYS A 21 26.51 -31.16 7.29
CA LYS A 21 25.30 -30.45 7.68
C LYS A 21 25.54 -28.98 7.33
N VAL A 22 24.77 -28.48 6.39
CA VAL A 22 24.72 -27.03 6.15
C VAL A 22 24.15 -26.42 7.42
N VAL A 23 25.00 -25.80 8.20
CA VAL A 23 24.58 -24.89 9.26
C VAL A 23 24.07 -23.68 8.50
N LEU A 24 22.75 -23.54 8.37
CA LEU A 24 22.15 -22.29 7.95
C LEU A 24 22.66 -21.25 8.94
N GLN A 25 23.50 -20.35 8.49
CA GLN A 25 23.76 -19.15 9.27
C GLN A 25 22.42 -18.44 9.41
N ASP A 26 22.05 -18.13 10.65
CA ASP A 26 20.92 -17.27 10.94
C ASP A 26 21.25 -15.87 10.37
N GLY A 27 20.96 -15.66 9.11
CA GLY A 27 20.87 -14.34 8.48
C GLY A 27 19.39 -13.97 8.48
N ASP A 28 19.10 -12.71 8.71
CA ASP A 28 17.76 -12.18 8.52
C ASP A 28 17.30 -12.57 7.11
N ALA A 29 16.34 -13.49 7.03
CA ALA A 29 15.78 -13.91 5.77
C ALA A 29 14.85 -12.78 5.30
N ALA A 30 15.30 -11.99 4.34
CA ALA A 30 14.43 -11.04 3.66
C ALA A 30 13.31 -11.79 2.95
N GLU A 31 12.06 -11.39 3.13
CA GLU A 31 10.96 -11.86 2.30
C GLU A 31 11.17 -11.41 0.85
N GLY A 32 10.81 -12.25 -0.09
CA GLY A 32 10.92 -11.90 -1.51
C GLY A 32 9.94 -10.80 -1.86
N GLY A 33 10.43 -9.63 -2.23
CA GLY A 33 9.66 -8.49 -2.64
C GLY A 33 10.41 -7.18 -2.46
N CYS A 34 9.91 -6.11 -3.08
CA CYS A 34 10.40 -4.75 -2.89
C CYS A 34 9.46 -3.98 -1.98
N GLY A 35 9.99 -3.08 -1.15
CA GLY A 35 9.23 -2.09 -0.41
C GLY A 35 9.24 -0.75 -1.13
N VAL A 36 8.08 -0.13 -1.34
CA VAL A 36 7.95 1.16 -2.02
C VAL A 36 7.04 2.10 -1.24
N VAL A 37 7.39 3.38 -1.20
CA VAL A 37 6.56 4.45 -0.65
C VAL A 37 6.73 5.71 -1.49
N GLY A 38 5.64 6.45 -1.65
CA GLY A 38 5.62 7.79 -2.25
C GLY A 38 4.66 8.68 -1.49
N LEU A 39 5.00 9.97 -1.38
CA LEU A 39 4.13 11.01 -0.84
C LEU A 39 4.14 12.27 -1.72
N ALA A 40 3.02 12.99 -1.71
CA ALA A 40 2.87 14.31 -2.31
C ALA A 40 2.16 15.22 -1.30
N CYS A 41 2.74 16.39 -0.99
CA CYS A 41 2.26 17.29 0.06
C CYS A 41 2.21 18.74 -0.41
N GLU A 42 1.18 19.48 0.01
CA GLU A 42 1.01 20.91 -0.28
C GLU A 42 2.14 21.78 0.28
N ILE A 43 2.80 21.30 1.33
CA ILE A 43 4.02 21.93 1.88
C ILE A 43 5.22 21.00 1.69
N PRO A 44 6.44 21.55 1.55
CA PRO A 44 7.63 20.72 1.48
C PRO A 44 7.83 19.88 2.76
N VAL A 45 8.06 18.59 2.60
CA VAL A 45 8.28 17.61 3.68
C VAL A 45 9.76 17.31 3.80
N ALA A 46 10.31 17.32 5.03
CA ALA A 46 11.71 17.00 5.29
C ALA A 46 12.00 15.50 5.23
N GLY A 47 13.19 15.13 4.76
CA GLY A 47 13.59 13.73 4.57
C GLY A 47 13.56 12.89 5.85
N LYS A 48 13.76 13.49 7.03
CA LYS A 48 13.66 12.80 8.33
C LYS A 48 12.32 12.10 8.55
N HIS A 49 11.22 12.64 7.97
CA HIS A 49 9.89 12.03 8.10
C HIS A 49 9.72 10.74 7.30
N LEU A 50 10.62 10.47 6.33
CA LEU A 50 10.64 9.22 5.59
C LEU A 50 11.46 8.13 6.29
N PHE A 51 12.37 8.49 7.20
CA PHE A 51 13.30 7.55 7.81
C PHE A 51 12.57 6.36 8.45
N ASN A 52 11.64 6.60 9.35
CA ASN A 52 10.87 5.54 10.03
C ASN A 52 10.02 4.72 9.05
N SER A 53 9.46 5.36 8.02
CA SER A 53 8.70 4.70 6.96
C SER A 53 9.58 3.72 6.18
N LEU A 54 10.78 4.14 5.81
CA LEU A 54 11.73 3.28 5.11
C LEU A 54 12.20 2.13 6.02
N GLU A 55 12.51 2.39 7.29
CA GLU A 55 12.90 1.37 8.25
C GLU A 55 11.81 0.29 8.43
N GLN A 56 10.53 0.67 8.39
CA GLN A 56 9.38 -0.26 8.45
C GLN A 56 9.39 -1.28 7.30
N MET A 57 9.91 -0.91 6.13
CA MET A 57 10.00 -1.79 4.95
C MET A 57 11.33 -2.54 4.83
N ARG A 58 12.22 -2.42 5.80
CA ARG A 58 13.59 -2.97 5.70
C ARG A 58 13.62 -4.46 5.37
N ASN A 59 12.69 -5.22 5.92
CA ASN A 59 12.56 -6.66 5.67
C ASN A 59 12.04 -7.02 4.26
N ARG A 60 11.51 -6.07 3.50
CA ARG A 60 11.18 -6.25 2.08
C ARG A 60 12.42 -6.19 1.20
N GLY A 61 13.47 -5.51 1.64
CA GLY A 61 14.77 -5.46 0.96
C GLY A 61 15.78 -6.43 1.55
N ASN A 62 16.92 -6.59 0.86
CA ASN A 62 18.04 -7.39 1.35
C ASN A 62 19.34 -6.57 1.49
N GLY A 63 19.26 -5.25 1.54
CA GLY A 63 20.39 -4.35 1.64
C GLY A 63 21.28 -4.27 0.38
N LYS A 64 20.83 -4.79 -0.76
CA LYS A 64 21.59 -4.75 -2.03
C LYS A 64 21.16 -3.62 -2.96
N GLY A 65 20.35 -2.68 -2.45
CA GLY A 65 19.98 -1.46 -3.14
C GLY A 65 18.85 -0.73 -2.45
N GLY A 66 19.06 0.54 -2.17
CA GLY A 66 18.04 1.47 -1.65
C GLY A 66 18.24 2.84 -2.27
N GLY A 67 17.16 3.61 -2.33
CA GLY A 67 17.23 4.96 -2.86
C GLY A 67 15.96 5.76 -2.61
N VAL A 68 16.11 7.06 -2.84
CA VAL A 68 15.04 8.05 -2.76
C VAL A 68 15.09 8.98 -3.96
N ALA A 69 13.93 9.54 -4.34
CA ALA A 69 13.85 10.68 -5.24
C ALA A 69 13.01 11.78 -4.64
N MET A 70 13.32 13.01 -5.02
CA MET A 70 12.69 14.23 -4.57
C MET A 70 12.27 15.07 -5.78
N VAL A 71 11.09 15.67 -5.73
CA VAL A 71 10.58 16.63 -6.73
C VAL A 71 9.95 17.81 -6.00
N GLY A 72 10.10 19.02 -6.56
CA GLY A 72 9.70 20.25 -5.90
C GLY A 72 10.69 20.65 -4.81
N LEU A 73 11.93 20.92 -5.23
CA LEU A 73 13.09 21.17 -4.37
C LEU A 73 13.11 22.60 -3.82
N ASP A 74 13.73 22.80 -2.67
CA ASP A 74 14.10 24.11 -2.17
C ASP A 74 15.46 24.54 -2.76
N PRO A 75 15.54 25.58 -3.61
CA PRO A 75 16.79 25.99 -4.24
C PRO A 75 17.88 26.38 -3.24
N VAL A 76 17.51 26.89 -2.07
CA VAL A 76 18.48 27.31 -1.02
C VAL A 76 19.32 26.11 -0.56
N GLN A 77 18.73 24.94 -0.49
CA GLN A 77 19.41 23.69 -0.07
C GLN A 77 20.42 23.18 -1.10
N PHE A 78 20.30 23.65 -2.35
CA PHE A 78 21.26 23.39 -3.43
C PHE A 78 22.19 24.57 -3.69
N SER A 79 22.26 25.55 -2.77
CA SER A 79 23.10 26.77 -2.89
C SER A 79 22.83 27.55 -4.18
N THR A 80 21.58 27.58 -4.64
CA THR A 80 21.15 28.25 -5.87
C THR A 80 19.89 29.12 -5.62
N ASP A 81 19.36 29.73 -6.65
CA ASP A 81 18.14 30.56 -6.59
C ASP A 81 16.98 29.92 -7.36
N GLN A 82 15.76 30.39 -7.10
CA GLN A 82 14.54 29.90 -7.72
C GLN A 82 14.58 30.01 -9.25
N LYS A 83 15.19 31.06 -9.79
CA LYS A 83 15.30 31.26 -11.24
C LYS A 83 16.16 30.17 -11.88
N THR A 84 17.31 29.87 -11.31
CA THR A 84 18.22 28.82 -11.78
C THR A 84 17.54 27.45 -11.70
N LEU A 85 16.88 27.14 -10.56
CA LEU A 85 16.16 25.87 -10.41
C LEU A 85 15.05 25.69 -11.47
N GLU A 86 14.32 26.74 -11.82
CA GLU A 86 13.23 26.71 -12.78
C GLU A 86 13.65 26.76 -14.25
N SER A 87 14.83 27.32 -14.57
CA SER A 87 15.29 27.51 -15.94
C SER A 87 16.32 26.50 -16.43
N SER A 88 16.99 25.79 -15.52
CA SER A 88 18.08 24.88 -15.83
C SER A 88 17.63 23.43 -15.68
N PHE A 89 18.18 22.55 -16.47
CA PHE A 89 18.13 21.11 -16.18
C PHE A 89 19.10 20.79 -15.03
N LEU A 90 18.65 20.02 -14.07
CA LEU A 90 19.47 19.45 -13.00
C LEU A 90 19.93 18.05 -13.42
N ILE A 91 21.18 17.92 -13.79
CA ILE A 91 21.79 16.63 -14.09
C ILE A 91 22.58 16.16 -12.86
N ALA A 92 22.09 15.14 -12.17
CA ALA A 92 22.77 14.53 -11.04
C ALA A 92 23.63 13.33 -11.52
N ILE A 93 24.93 13.39 -11.30
CA ILE A 93 25.87 12.36 -11.71
C ILE A 93 26.49 11.70 -10.47
N ALA A 94 26.40 10.38 -10.40
CA ALA A 94 27.06 9.57 -9.40
C ALA A 94 28.48 9.21 -9.88
N TYR A 95 29.49 9.49 -9.08
CA TYR A 95 30.87 9.10 -9.27
C TYR A 95 31.22 7.98 -8.27
N VAL A 96 31.28 6.75 -8.76
CA VAL A 96 31.76 5.60 -7.99
C VAL A 96 33.28 5.68 -7.85
N ASN A 97 33.91 6.22 -8.88
CA ASN A 97 35.35 6.54 -8.91
C ASN A 97 35.53 8.03 -9.22
N GLU A 98 35.89 8.81 -8.20
CA GLU A 98 36.08 10.27 -8.29
C GLU A 98 37.08 10.70 -9.39
N GLY A 99 38.07 9.84 -9.69
CA GLY A 99 39.10 10.13 -10.72
C GLY A 99 38.55 10.27 -12.15
N HIS A 100 37.25 9.98 -12.40
CA HIS A 100 36.63 10.17 -13.70
C HIS A 100 35.83 11.47 -13.83
N ARG A 101 35.74 12.27 -12.78
CA ARG A 101 34.97 13.52 -12.80
C ARG A 101 35.43 14.48 -13.89
N ASP A 102 36.73 14.77 -13.95
CA ASP A 102 37.32 15.68 -14.95
C ASP A 102 37.02 15.20 -16.37
N ALA A 103 37.16 13.90 -16.63
CA ALA A 103 36.88 13.32 -17.95
C ALA A 103 35.40 13.44 -18.34
N VAL A 104 34.47 13.27 -17.39
CA VAL A 104 33.03 13.48 -17.61
C VAL A 104 32.73 14.94 -17.89
N GLU A 105 33.27 15.85 -17.07
CA GLU A 105 33.06 17.29 -17.22
C GLU A 105 33.63 17.83 -18.55
N GLU A 106 34.85 17.44 -18.93
CA GLU A 106 35.48 17.84 -20.18
C GLU A 106 34.77 17.35 -21.43
N LYS A 107 34.06 16.22 -21.36
CA LYS A 107 33.44 15.61 -22.53
C LYS A 107 31.94 15.81 -22.61
N TYR A 108 31.21 15.77 -21.48
CA TYR A 108 29.76 15.69 -21.45
C TYR A 108 29.08 16.87 -20.76
N ILE A 109 29.85 17.77 -20.10
CA ILE A 109 29.28 18.94 -19.42
C ILE A 109 29.73 20.22 -20.12
N HIS A 110 31.00 20.62 -19.98
CA HIS A 110 31.47 21.93 -20.44
C HIS A 110 31.37 22.18 -21.96
N PRO A 111 31.61 21.21 -22.87
CA PRO A 111 31.49 21.47 -24.30
C PRO A 111 30.06 21.43 -24.84
N VAL A 112 29.09 20.94 -24.03
CA VAL A 112 27.72 20.60 -24.49
C VAL A 112 26.71 21.53 -23.87
N PHE A 113 26.97 22.01 -22.65
CA PHE A 113 26.04 22.83 -21.89
C PHE A 113 26.64 24.17 -21.48
N GLU A 114 25.77 25.13 -21.24
CA GLU A 114 26.04 26.32 -20.42
C GLU A 114 25.75 25.91 -18.97
N VAL A 115 26.77 26.00 -18.11
CA VAL A 115 26.68 25.60 -16.69
C VAL A 115 26.32 26.84 -15.87
N ASP A 116 25.13 26.84 -15.28
CA ASP A 116 24.64 27.91 -14.45
C ASP A 116 25.09 27.79 -12.99
N HIS A 117 25.13 26.54 -12.47
CA HIS A 117 25.56 26.26 -11.11
C HIS A 117 26.02 24.78 -10.98
N ILE A 118 26.92 24.53 -10.02
CA ILE A 118 27.36 23.18 -9.63
C ILE A 118 27.20 23.05 -8.13
N HIS A 119 26.59 21.96 -7.69
CA HIS A 119 26.41 21.64 -6.28
C HIS A 119 26.85 20.20 -6.00
N GLU A 120 27.71 20.01 -5.01
CA GLU A 120 28.10 18.68 -4.54
C GLU A 120 27.19 18.29 -3.39
N ILE A 121 26.56 17.09 -3.47
CA ILE A 121 25.69 16.62 -2.42
C ILE A 121 26.51 16.32 -1.17
N PRO A 122 26.19 16.92 -0.02
CA PRO A 122 26.86 16.64 1.24
C PRO A 122 26.76 15.15 1.62
N ARG A 123 27.80 14.62 2.25
CA ARG A 123 27.84 13.22 2.67
C ARG A 123 28.35 13.06 4.10
N MET A 124 27.98 11.97 4.73
CA MET A 124 28.44 11.61 6.07
C MET A 124 29.90 11.22 6.04
N GLU A 125 30.71 11.90 6.84
CA GLU A 125 32.05 11.44 7.18
C GLU A 125 31.97 10.30 8.19
N ASN A 126 32.96 9.39 8.20
CA ASN A 126 33.00 8.22 9.09
C ASN A 126 31.77 7.31 9.00
N TRP A 127 31.24 7.14 7.78
CA TRP A 127 30.05 6.32 7.52
C TRP A 127 30.24 4.85 7.96
N GLN A 128 31.44 4.28 7.87
CA GLN A 128 31.73 2.89 8.29
C GLN A 128 31.42 2.63 9.78
N GLU A 129 31.62 3.66 10.61
CA GLU A 129 31.32 3.57 12.04
C GLU A 129 29.83 3.82 12.33
N LYS A 130 29.22 4.79 11.62
CA LYS A 130 27.86 5.23 11.87
C LYS A 130 26.80 4.39 11.16
N LEU A 131 27.13 3.81 10.01
CA LEU A 131 26.25 2.98 9.18
C LEU A 131 26.92 1.63 8.90
N PRO A 132 27.08 0.78 9.92
CA PRO A 132 27.84 -0.48 9.80
C PRO A 132 27.18 -1.50 8.86
N ALA A 133 25.92 -1.29 8.49
CA ALA A 133 25.21 -2.12 7.52
C ALA A 133 25.63 -1.84 6.05
N LEU A 134 26.31 -0.71 5.79
CA LEU A 134 26.82 -0.40 4.46
C LEU A 134 28.13 -1.15 4.19
N GLU A 135 28.09 -2.09 3.25
CA GLU A 135 29.26 -2.87 2.84
C GLU A 135 30.17 -2.13 1.86
N VAL A 136 29.62 -1.17 1.11
CA VAL A 136 30.29 -0.46 0.01
C VAL A 136 30.14 1.05 0.20
N LYS A 137 31.21 1.83 -0.08
CA LYS A 137 31.11 3.31 -0.09
C LYS A 137 30.04 3.74 -1.10
N PRO A 138 29.01 4.50 -0.70
CA PRO A 138 28.12 5.13 -1.65
C PRO A 138 28.84 6.10 -2.59
N PRO A 139 28.30 6.34 -3.81
CA PRO A 139 28.96 7.23 -4.77
C PRO A 139 28.95 8.68 -4.30
N ASP A 140 29.94 9.44 -4.72
CA ASP A 140 29.91 10.89 -4.63
C ASP A 140 28.97 11.44 -5.71
N VAL A 141 28.11 12.40 -5.35
CA VAL A 141 27.10 12.94 -6.27
C VAL A 141 27.32 14.43 -6.51
N VAL A 142 27.38 14.78 -7.79
CA VAL A 142 27.49 16.17 -8.23
C VAL A 142 26.26 16.52 -9.08
N CYS A 143 25.66 17.65 -8.74
CA CYS A 143 24.52 18.25 -9.43
C CYS A 143 24.97 19.39 -10.34
N TYR A 144 24.71 19.26 -11.62
CA TYR A 144 25.01 20.28 -12.62
C TYR A 144 23.70 20.93 -13.06
N PHE A 145 23.55 22.22 -12.77
CA PHE A 145 22.44 23.03 -13.28
C PHE A 145 22.86 23.59 -14.63
N VAL A 146 22.23 23.14 -15.71
CA VAL A 146 22.72 23.37 -17.05
C VAL A 146 21.61 23.75 -18.04
N ARG A 147 21.99 24.48 -19.08
CA ARG A 147 21.14 24.75 -20.26
C ARG A 147 21.85 24.24 -21.51
N PRO A 148 21.13 23.68 -22.51
CA PRO A 148 21.73 23.35 -23.80
C PRO A 148 22.43 24.55 -24.41
N SER A 149 23.67 24.38 -24.89
CA SER A 149 24.39 25.44 -25.58
C SER A 149 23.94 25.54 -27.05
N ALA A 150 23.90 26.74 -27.60
CA ALA A 150 23.56 26.94 -29.00
C ALA A 150 24.45 26.11 -29.95
N ALA A 151 25.74 26.07 -29.68
CA ALA A 151 26.68 25.28 -30.47
C ALA A 151 26.41 23.75 -30.33
N GLY A 152 25.96 23.30 -29.16
CA GLY A 152 25.55 21.93 -28.93
C GLY A 152 24.29 21.52 -29.71
N LEU A 153 23.29 22.39 -29.73
CA LEU A 153 22.06 22.21 -30.51
C LEU A 153 22.33 22.20 -32.02
N GLU A 154 23.16 23.13 -32.54
CA GLU A 154 23.58 23.11 -33.94
C GLU A 154 24.30 21.78 -34.29
N LYS A 155 25.18 21.33 -33.41
CA LYS A 155 25.86 20.01 -33.60
C LYS A 155 24.89 18.87 -33.62
N MET A 156 23.89 18.83 -32.73
CA MET A 156 22.84 17.81 -32.73
C MET A 156 22.05 17.83 -34.05
N ALA A 157 21.68 19.00 -34.53
CA ALA A 157 20.97 19.14 -35.81
C ALA A 157 21.80 18.58 -36.97
N LEU A 158 23.10 18.90 -37.03
CA LEU A 158 24.00 18.37 -38.06
C LEU A 158 24.20 16.86 -37.99
N GLU A 159 24.37 16.29 -36.79
CA GLU A 159 24.63 14.87 -36.60
C GLU A 159 23.39 13.99 -36.75
N SER A 160 22.22 14.46 -36.33
CA SER A 160 20.99 13.66 -36.26
C SER A 160 19.91 14.06 -37.26
N GLY A 161 20.06 15.25 -37.92
CA GLY A 161 19.03 15.81 -38.77
C GLY A 161 17.80 16.35 -37.99
N LEU A 162 17.89 16.50 -36.69
CA LEU A 162 16.82 17.01 -35.84
C LEU A 162 17.02 18.48 -35.55
N ASP A 163 16.07 19.28 -35.96
CA ASP A 163 15.98 20.72 -35.68
C ASP A 163 14.63 21.07 -35.03
N ILE A 164 14.38 22.33 -34.77
CA ILE A 164 13.17 22.77 -34.06
C ILE A 164 11.87 22.36 -34.74
N ASP A 165 11.87 22.20 -36.09
CA ASP A 165 10.67 21.84 -36.85
C ASP A 165 10.21 20.38 -36.57
N HIS A 166 11.06 19.58 -35.95
CA HIS A 166 10.75 18.21 -35.51
C HIS A 166 10.13 18.13 -34.13
N PHE A 167 10.06 19.24 -33.38
CA PHE A 167 9.57 19.27 -32.02
C PHE A 167 8.34 20.18 -31.88
N VAL A 168 7.55 19.96 -30.86
CA VAL A 168 6.38 20.79 -30.54
C VAL A 168 6.78 22.22 -30.13
N ASP A 169 7.91 22.33 -29.44
CA ASP A 169 8.49 23.62 -29.01
C ASP A 169 10.01 23.47 -28.73
N GLU A 170 10.63 24.56 -28.33
CA GLU A 170 12.07 24.65 -28.02
C GLU A 170 12.40 23.80 -26.77
N ASP A 171 11.49 23.72 -25.83
CA ASP A 171 11.69 22.93 -24.61
C ASP A 171 11.77 21.43 -24.89
N ALA A 172 10.90 20.90 -25.72
CA ALA A 172 10.93 19.51 -26.18
C ALA A 172 12.25 19.16 -26.91
N MET A 173 12.78 20.11 -27.69
CA MET A 173 14.08 19.95 -28.34
C MET A 173 15.22 19.93 -27.29
N HIS A 174 15.16 20.81 -26.28
CA HIS A 174 16.13 20.82 -25.18
C HIS A 174 16.11 19.54 -24.37
N GLN A 175 14.94 19.02 -24.06
CA GLN A 175 14.78 17.73 -23.37
C GLN A 175 15.42 16.56 -24.15
N GLU A 176 15.19 16.49 -25.47
CA GLU A 176 15.80 15.47 -26.32
C GLU A 176 17.33 15.61 -26.36
N TYR A 177 17.83 16.86 -26.41
CA TYR A 177 19.27 17.11 -26.37
C TYR A 177 19.90 16.61 -25.05
N VAL A 178 19.30 16.91 -23.91
CA VAL A 178 19.75 16.45 -22.60
C VAL A 178 19.71 14.91 -22.55
N PHE A 179 18.60 14.30 -22.96
CA PHE A 179 18.46 12.85 -22.99
C PHE A 179 19.59 12.17 -23.79
N ARG A 180 19.86 12.64 -25.01
CA ARG A 180 20.91 12.07 -25.87
C ARG A 180 22.30 12.19 -25.26
N ASN A 181 22.59 13.32 -24.65
CA ASN A 181 23.91 13.55 -24.06
C ASN A 181 24.13 12.68 -22.82
N THR A 182 23.16 12.60 -21.94
CA THR A 182 23.23 11.77 -20.72
C THR A 182 23.23 10.27 -21.03
N HIS A 183 22.51 9.86 -22.09
CA HIS A 183 22.57 8.49 -22.57
C HIS A 183 23.99 8.15 -23.08
N ARG A 184 24.64 9.01 -23.88
CA ARG A 184 26.03 8.81 -24.35
C ARG A 184 27.01 8.73 -23.19
N LEU A 185 26.84 9.55 -22.15
CA LEU A 185 27.63 9.49 -20.93
C LEU A 185 27.50 8.11 -20.26
N ASN A 186 26.27 7.63 -20.08
CA ASN A 186 26.00 6.32 -19.49
C ASN A 186 26.55 5.16 -20.35
N VAL A 187 26.52 5.26 -21.66
CA VAL A 187 27.15 4.26 -22.54
C VAL A 187 28.65 4.17 -22.26
N GLU A 188 29.34 5.30 -22.23
CA GLU A 188 30.80 5.31 -22.10
C GLU A 188 31.30 4.97 -20.70
N PHE A 189 30.71 5.58 -19.66
CA PHE A 189 31.22 5.47 -18.28
C PHE A 189 30.56 4.36 -17.47
N TYR A 190 29.39 3.87 -17.88
CA TYR A 190 28.68 2.81 -17.17
C TYR A 190 28.63 1.48 -17.93
N ALA A 191 28.22 1.49 -19.21
CA ALA A 191 27.96 0.27 -19.96
C ALA A 191 29.22 -0.31 -20.63
N GLU A 192 30.06 0.53 -21.27
CA GLU A 192 31.28 0.10 -21.95
C GLU A 192 32.35 -0.33 -20.95
N ASN A 193 33.09 -1.37 -21.30
CA ASN A 193 34.23 -1.90 -20.52
C ASN A 193 33.90 -2.46 -19.12
N GLY A 194 32.62 -2.55 -18.73
CA GLY A 194 32.19 -3.20 -17.48
C GLY A 194 32.64 -2.51 -16.18
N ARG A 195 33.20 -1.31 -16.24
CA ARG A 195 33.74 -0.58 -15.06
C ARG A 195 32.68 0.07 -14.23
N ALA A 196 31.66 0.73 -14.86
CA ALA A 196 30.62 1.46 -14.19
C ALA A 196 31.14 2.51 -13.17
N ASP A 197 32.09 3.34 -13.63
CA ASP A 197 32.80 4.30 -12.79
C ASP A 197 31.98 5.58 -12.50
N ALA A 198 31.10 5.97 -13.44
CA ALA A 198 30.17 7.09 -13.30
C ALA A 198 28.88 6.84 -14.08
N PHE A 199 27.78 7.42 -13.61
CA PHE A 199 26.47 7.32 -14.29
C PHE A 199 25.53 8.44 -13.86
N VAL A 200 24.55 8.74 -14.73
CA VAL A 200 23.50 9.72 -14.46
C VAL A 200 22.45 9.09 -13.55
N LEU A 201 22.16 9.75 -12.42
CA LEU A 201 21.09 9.37 -11.48
C LEU A 201 19.75 9.91 -11.96
N SER A 202 19.71 11.20 -12.31
CA SER A 202 18.53 11.91 -12.82
C SER A 202 18.96 13.05 -13.74
N HIS A 203 18.07 13.39 -14.66
CA HIS A 203 18.27 14.48 -15.61
C HIS A 203 16.92 15.12 -15.91
N GLY A 204 16.56 16.15 -15.20
CA GLY A 204 15.28 16.82 -15.32
C GLY A 204 15.32 18.20 -14.68
N ARG A 205 14.17 18.79 -14.46
CA ARG A 205 14.05 20.05 -13.73
C ARG A 205 13.47 19.78 -12.35
N ASP A 206 13.95 20.52 -11.36
CA ASP A 206 13.37 20.51 -10.01
C ASP A 206 13.21 19.11 -9.40
N MET A 207 14.17 18.22 -9.69
CA MET A 207 14.17 16.85 -9.20
C MET A 207 15.57 16.26 -9.04
N ILE A 208 15.73 15.34 -8.07
CA ILE A 208 16.97 14.60 -7.87
C ILE A 208 16.69 13.16 -7.39
N ILE A 209 17.56 12.23 -7.81
CA ILE A 209 17.60 10.85 -7.33
C ILE A 209 18.92 10.62 -6.59
N LEU A 210 18.83 9.96 -5.41
CA LEU A 210 19.97 9.49 -4.64
C LEU A 210 19.79 8.01 -4.31
N LYS A 211 20.83 7.18 -4.58
CA LYS A 211 20.73 5.73 -4.38
C LYS A 211 22.09 5.11 -4.05
N ILE A 212 22.03 4.01 -3.30
CA ILE A 212 23.22 3.32 -2.74
C ILE A 212 23.08 1.80 -2.87
N VAL A 213 24.16 1.07 -2.65
CA VAL A 213 24.12 -0.34 -2.27
C VAL A 213 23.96 -0.38 -0.74
N GLY A 214 22.75 -0.54 -0.26
CA GLY A 214 22.37 -0.44 1.16
C GLY A 214 20.87 -0.38 1.29
N TYR A 215 20.38 -0.06 2.45
CA TYR A 215 18.95 0.18 2.72
C TYR A 215 18.58 1.64 2.40
N ALA A 216 17.30 1.90 2.12
CA ALA A 216 16.87 3.23 1.68
C ALA A 216 16.93 4.28 2.81
N GLU A 217 16.71 3.89 4.08
CA GLU A 217 16.90 4.78 5.23
C GLU A 217 18.37 5.23 5.39
N ASP A 218 19.32 4.40 4.98
CA ASP A 218 20.75 4.77 4.99
C ASP A 218 21.04 5.89 3.99
N VAL A 219 20.26 6.04 2.91
CA VAL A 219 20.36 7.16 1.95
C VAL A 219 20.11 8.49 2.64
N ILE A 220 19.02 8.56 3.47
CA ILE A 220 18.67 9.76 4.23
C ILE A 220 19.83 10.16 5.14
N LYS A 221 20.44 9.20 5.84
CA LYS A 221 21.55 9.47 6.77
C LYS A 221 22.86 9.76 6.07
N TYR A 222 23.23 8.99 5.04
CA TYR A 222 24.49 9.15 4.34
C TYR A 222 24.61 10.49 3.61
N TYR A 223 23.57 10.90 2.89
CA TYR A 223 23.54 12.17 2.16
C TYR A 223 23.00 13.35 2.98
N LEU A 224 22.85 13.18 4.30
CA LEU A 224 22.42 14.23 5.23
C LEU A 224 21.10 14.91 4.83
N LEU A 225 20.11 14.07 4.47
CA LEU A 225 18.81 14.54 3.96
C LEU A 225 17.80 14.83 5.07
N ASP A 226 18.15 14.71 6.34
CA ASP A 226 17.19 14.86 7.46
C ASP A 226 16.37 16.17 7.36
N ASP A 227 17.03 17.28 7.01
CA ASP A 227 16.39 18.60 6.90
C ASP A 227 16.19 19.07 5.43
N VAL A 228 16.52 18.23 4.45
CA VAL A 228 16.25 18.51 3.04
C VAL A 228 14.76 18.33 2.78
N THR A 229 14.13 19.31 2.13
CA THR A 229 12.69 19.33 1.91
C THR A 229 12.30 19.24 0.44
N ALA A 230 11.19 18.55 0.16
CA ALA A 230 10.59 18.49 -1.17
C ALA A 230 9.07 18.28 -1.07
N HIS A 231 8.33 18.64 -2.12
CA HIS A 231 6.88 18.45 -2.20
C HIS A 231 6.51 17.00 -2.47
N VAL A 232 7.31 16.28 -3.25
CA VAL A 232 7.10 14.88 -3.60
C VAL A 232 8.35 14.08 -3.26
N TRP A 233 8.15 12.96 -2.57
CA TRP A 233 9.18 11.99 -2.27
C TRP A 233 8.75 10.60 -2.73
N ILE A 234 9.70 9.82 -3.24
CA ILE A 234 9.55 8.37 -3.41
C ILE A 234 10.75 7.65 -2.82
N GLY A 235 10.51 6.49 -2.21
CA GLY A 235 11.55 5.67 -1.60
C GLY A 235 11.37 4.20 -1.93
N HIS A 236 12.49 3.46 -1.94
CA HIS A 236 12.50 2.07 -2.37
C HIS A 236 13.56 1.23 -1.68
N HIS A 237 13.14 0.05 -1.20
CA HIS A 237 14.02 -1.07 -0.85
C HIS A 237 14.01 -2.12 -1.93
N ARG A 238 15.18 -2.45 -2.45
CA ARG A 238 15.33 -3.41 -3.53
C ARG A 238 15.52 -4.84 -3.04
N PHE A 239 14.79 -5.76 -3.66
CA PHE A 239 15.15 -7.17 -3.74
C PHE A 239 15.58 -7.45 -5.19
N PRO A 240 16.89 -7.53 -5.48
CA PRO A 240 17.36 -7.57 -6.86
C PRO A 240 17.06 -8.90 -7.52
N THR A 241 16.39 -8.83 -8.67
CA THR A 241 16.11 -9.97 -9.55
C THR A 241 17.02 -9.99 -10.78
N ARG A 242 17.40 -8.80 -11.29
CA ARG A 242 18.20 -8.62 -12.52
C ARG A 242 19.19 -7.46 -12.38
N GLY A 243 20.12 -7.35 -13.33
CA GLY A 243 21.10 -6.26 -13.42
C GLY A 243 22.28 -6.42 -12.49
N ARG A 244 23.01 -5.32 -12.24
CA ARG A 244 24.19 -5.31 -11.37
C ARG A 244 23.79 -5.21 -9.90
N VAL A 245 23.67 -6.36 -9.24
CA VAL A 245 23.15 -6.49 -7.87
C VAL A 245 23.96 -5.72 -6.82
N THR A 246 25.27 -5.62 -7.00
CA THR A 246 26.21 -5.00 -6.04
C THR A 246 26.71 -3.63 -6.49
N HIS A 247 25.96 -2.94 -7.36
CA HIS A 247 26.33 -1.64 -7.90
C HIS A 247 25.19 -0.63 -7.71
N PRO A 248 25.45 0.62 -7.26
CA PRO A 248 24.40 1.61 -7.01
C PRO A 248 23.58 1.95 -8.26
N GLY A 249 24.15 1.84 -9.46
CA GLY A 249 23.42 2.01 -10.72
C GLY A 249 22.24 1.05 -10.87
N GLY A 250 22.32 -0.15 -10.29
CA GLY A 250 21.21 -1.12 -10.29
C GLY A 250 20.15 -0.90 -9.22
N ALA A 251 20.37 0.02 -8.27
CA ALA A 251 19.37 0.36 -7.25
C ALA A 251 18.29 1.29 -7.82
N HIS A 252 17.12 1.31 -7.17
CA HIS A 252 16.02 2.23 -7.50
C HIS A 252 16.14 3.52 -6.65
N PRO A 253 15.48 4.62 -7.04
CA PRO A 253 14.68 4.89 -8.25
C PRO A 253 15.48 4.95 -9.55
N PHE A 254 14.77 4.85 -10.69
CA PHE A 254 15.34 5.07 -12.03
C PHE A 254 14.81 6.36 -12.64
N GLY A 255 15.74 7.18 -13.14
CA GLY A 255 15.46 8.46 -13.80
C GLY A 255 16.01 8.50 -15.23
N GLN A 256 15.79 7.42 -16.01
CA GLN A 256 16.19 7.35 -17.41
C GLN A 256 15.23 8.08 -18.37
N GLY A 257 14.05 8.54 -17.86
CA GLY A 257 13.20 9.52 -18.54
C GLY A 257 13.53 10.95 -18.09
N ILE A 258 13.26 11.94 -18.91
CA ILE A 258 13.39 13.36 -18.54
C ILE A 258 12.26 13.75 -17.59
N ASP A 259 12.59 14.46 -16.51
CA ASP A 259 11.65 14.94 -15.49
C ASP A 259 10.87 13.84 -14.75
N VAL A 260 11.40 12.60 -14.70
CA VAL A 260 10.73 11.42 -14.14
C VAL A 260 11.67 10.62 -13.24
N ALA A 261 11.15 10.19 -12.09
CA ALA A 261 11.76 9.18 -11.23
C ALA A 261 10.74 8.06 -10.97
N LEU A 262 11.13 6.81 -11.18
CA LEU A 262 10.25 5.65 -11.08
C LEU A 262 10.82 4.59 -10.15
N VAL A 263 9.97 4.08 -9.25
CA VAL A 263 10.23 2.87 -8.46
C VAL A 263 9.20 1.80 -8.80
N HIS A 264 9.60 0.55 -8.63
CA HIS A 264 8.85 -0.61 -9.04
C HIS A 264 8.86 -1.68 -7.94
N ASN A 265 7.69 -2.19 -7.59
CA ASN A 265 7.54 -3.38 -6.75
C ASN A 265 6.97 -4.50 -7.62
N GLY A 266 7.81 -5.46 -7.99
CA GLY A 266 7.42 -6.59 -8.83
C GLY A 266 8.48 -7.07 -9.79
N ASP A 267 8.07 -7.76 -10.85
CA ASP A 267 8.94 -8.31 -11.90
C ASP A 267 8.16 -8.43 -13.22
N PHE A 268 8.82 -8.14 -14.35
CA PHE A 268 8.24 -8.32 -15.69
C PHE A 268 8.45 -9.73 -16.20
N SER A 269 7.38 -10.50 -16.31
CA SER A 269 7.43 -11.83 -16.93
C SER A 269 7.84 -11.76 -18.42
N ASN A 270 7.49 -10.69 -19.10
CA ASN A 270 7.78 -10.44 -20.51
C ASN A 270 8.94 -9.43 -20.74
N TYR A 271 9.91 -9.32 -19.81
CA TYR A 271 11.03 -8.37 -19.87
C TYR A 271 11.70 -8.28 -21.24
N VAL A 272 12.00 -9.42 -21.89
CA VAL A 272 12.64 -9.45 -23.20
C VAL A 272 11.77 -8.80 -24.27
N SER A 273 10.45 -9.06 -24.26
CA SER A 273 9.51 -8.46 -25.22
C SER A 273 9.48 -6.94 -25.12
N VAL A 274 9.43 -6.41 -23.87
CA VAL A 274 9.43 -4.95 -23.65
C VAL A 274 10.77 -4.32 -24.03
N THR A 275 11.87 -5.00 -23.73
CA THR A 275 13.21 -4.55 -24.12
C THR A 275 13.36 -4.50 -25.66
N ASP A 276 12.92 -5.54 -26.38
CA ASP A 276 12.94 -5.57 -27.84
C ASP A 276 12.02 -4.50 -28.46
N TYR A 277 10.88 -4.25 -27.84
CA TYR A 277 9.97 -3.17 -28.22
C TYR A 277 10.64 -1.79 -28.14
N LEU A 278 11.39 -1.53 -27.06
CA LEU A 278 12.16 -0.28 -26.88
C LEU A 278 13.32 -0.19 -27.86
N ALA A 279 14.07 -1.28 -28.05
CA ALA A 279 15.20 -1.34 -28.98
C ALA A 279 14.80 -1.01 -30.42
N GLN A 280 13.63 -1.48 -30.88
CA GLN A 280 13.05 -1.13 -32.20
C GLN A 280 12.75 0.37 -32.35
N ARG A 281 12.73 1.12 -31.25
CA ARG A 281 12.48 2.57 -31.18
C ARG A 281 13.74 3.37 -30.82
N GLY A 282 14.90 2.70 -30.89
CA GLY A 282 16.20 3.31 -30.62
C GLY A 282 16.49 3.57 -29.13
N MET A 283 15.77 2.87 -28.24
CA MET A 283 15.98 2.95 -26.79
C MET A 283 16.52 1.62 -26.27
N GLU A 284 17.79 1.59 -25.83
CA GLU A 284 18.44 0.40 -25.29
C GLU A 284 18.69 0.57 -23.77
N PRO A 285 18.19 -0.34 -22.91
CA PRO A 285 18.50 -0.34 -21.50
C PRO A 285 19.99 -0.60 -21.24
N LEU A 286 20.58 0.17 -20.33
CA LEU A 286 22.01 0.08 -19.99
C LEU A 286 22.25 -0.54 -18.61
N PHE A 287 21.27 -0.49 -17.70
CA PHE A 287 21.36 -0.99 -16.34
C PHE A 287 20.78 -2.41 -16.20
N PHE A 288 20.09 -2.90 -17.23
CA PHE A 288 19.54 -4.25 -17.33
C PHE A 288 18.53 -4.61 -16.25
N THR A 289 17.73 -3.64 -15.80
CA THR A 289 16.63 -3.85 -14.85
C THR A 289 15.28 -3.58 -15.53
N ASP A 290 14.24 -4.26 -15.11
CA ASP A 290 12.86 -4.02 -15.55
C ASP A 290 12.35 -2.62 -15.18
N THR A 291 12.83 -2.07 -14.07
CA THR A 291 12.51 -0.69 -13.65
C THR A 291 13.10 0.36 -14.60
N GLU A 292 14.33 0.17 -15.09
CA GLU A 292 14.87 1.02 -16.16
C GLU A 292 13.99 0.96 -17.40
N VAL A 293 13.62 -0.26 -17.80
CA VAL A 293 12.75 -0.51 -18.95
C VAL A 293 11.40 0.20 -18.78
N ALA A 294 10.82 0.16 -17.57
CA ALA A 294 9.59 0.89 -17.26
C ALA A 294 9.75 2.41 -17.37
N ALA A 295 10.87 2.96 -16.86
CA ALA A 295 11.15 4.41 -16.95
C ALA A 295 11.34 4.87 -18.40
N LEU A 296 12.03 4.07 -19.24
CA LEU A 296 12.18 4.33 -20.67
C LEU A 296 10.86 4.20 -21.43
N ALA A 297 10.01 3.22 -21.10
CA ALA A 297 8.69 3.08 -21.69
C ALA A 297 7.77 4.26 -21.33
N PHE A 298 7.83 4.72 -20.09
CA PHE A 298 7.11 5.92 -19.64
C PHE A 298 7.55 7.15 -20.42
N ASP A 299 8.86 7.40 -20.54
CA ASP A 299 9.42 8.53 -21.31
C ASP A 299 9.02 8.45 -22.79
N LEU A 300 9.08 7.28 -23.40
CA LEU A 300 8.68 7.07 -24.79
C LEU A 300 7.22 7.47 -25.02
N HIS A 301 6.31 7.00 -24.18
CA HIS A 301 4.89 7.27 -24.35
C HIS A 301 4.52 8.71 -23.98
N HIS A 302 5.11 9.22 -22.89
CA HIS A 302 4.82 10.57 -22.42
C HIS A 302 5.47 11.64 -23.29
N ARG A 303 6.81 11.64 -23.37
CA ARG A 303 7.59 12.71 -23.99
C ARG A 303 7.70 12.56 -25.51
N VAL A 304 7.97 11.35 -26.01
CA VAL A 304 8.19 11.16 -27.45
C VAL A 304 6.87 11.04 -28.21
N TYR A 305 5.90 10.28 -27.70
CA TYR A 305 4.58 10.15 -28.35
C TYR A 305 3.58 11.24 -27.93
N GLY A 306 3.82 11.95 -26.85
CA GLY A 306 2.93 12.99 -26.36
C GLY A 306 1.58 12.45 -25.88
N TYR A 307 1.54 11.23 -25.34
CA TYR A 307 0.30 10.66 -24.82
C TYR A 307 -0.18 11.36 -23.57
N PRO A 308 -1.49 11.69 -23.49
CA PRO A 308 -2.08 12.07 -22.21
C PRO A 308 -1.96 10.89 -21.21
N MET A 309 -1.98 11.17 -19.91
CA MET A 309 -1.79 10.16 -18.87
C MET A 309 -2.75 8.97 -19.01
N GLU A 310 -4.01 9.20 -19.36
CA GLU A 310 -4.99 8.15 -19.62
C GLU A 310 -4.49 7.12 -20.65
N TYR A 311 -3.95 7.58 -21.77
CA TYR A 311 -3.48 6.69 -22.85
C TYR A 311 -2.14 6.05 -22.51
N LEU A 312 -1.28 6.78 -21.81
CA LEU A 312 -0.03 6.24 -21.30
C LEU A 312 -0.32 5.08 -20.33
N ILE A 313 -1.21 5.29 -19.36
CA ILE A 313 -1.61 4.26 -18.39
C ILE A 313 -2.25 3.08 -19.13
N GLU A 314 -3.12 3.33 -20.13
CA GLU A 314 -3.71 2.26 -20.93
C GLU A 314 -2.66 1.43 -21.68
N SER A 315 -1.55 2.05 -22.11
CA SER A 315 -0.46 1.33 -22.79
C SER A 315 0.38 0.45 -21.85
N LEU A 316 0.47 0.82 -20.55
CA LEU A 316 1.23 0.08 -19.53
C LEU A 316 0.36 -0.92 -18.77
N ALA A 317 -0.85 -0.51 -18.36
CA ALA A 317 -1.82 -1.29 -17.62
C ALA A 317 -3.15 -1.32 -18.40
N PRO A 318 -3.26 -2.18 -19.43
CA PRO A 318 -4.43 -2.19 -20.32
C PRO A 318 -5.70 -2.57 -19.57
N THR A 319 -6.82 -1.97 -19.98
CA THR A 319 -8.14 -2.31 -19.46
C THR A 319 -8.44 -3.78 -19.73
N SER A 320 -8.88 -4.52 -18.71
CA SER A 320 -9.16 -5.96 -18.79
C SER A 320 -10.39 -6.23 -19.67
N GLU A 321 -10.48 -7.45 -20.24
CA GLU A 321 -11.55 -7.80 -21.17
C GLU A 321 -12.97 -7.51 -20.65
N LEU A 322 -13.22 -7.83 -19.38
CA LEU A 322 -14.52 -7.64 -18.76
C LEU A 322 -14.83 -6.15 -18.52
N ASP A 323 -13.82 -5.40 -18.12
CA ASP A 323 -13.91 -3.96 -17.88
C ASP A 323 -14.04 -3.19 -19.18
N PHE A 324 -13.38 -3.68 -20.23
CA PHE A 324 -13.37 -3.05 -21.54
C PHE A 324 -14.79 -2.91 -22.12
N VAL A 325 -15.67 -3.91 -21.96
CA VAL A 325 -17.04 -3.84 -22.45
C VAL A 325 -17.94 -2.88 -21.63
N MET A 326 -17.50 -2.50 -20.44
CA MET A 326 -18.20 -1.51 -19.59
C MET A 326 -17.83 -0.07 -19.94
N LEU A 327 -16.76 0.15 -20.70
CA LEU A 327 -16.35 1.48 -21.15
C LEU A 327 -17.29 2.06 -22.22
N PRO A 328 -17.40 3.39 -22.39
CA PRO A 328 -18.07 4.01 -23.52
C PRO A 328 -17.49 3.56 -24.85
N GLU A 329 -18.32 3.36 -25.86
CA GLU A 329 -17.92 2.83 -27.19
C GLU A 329 -16.77 3.62 -27.84
N GLU A 330 -16.74 4.93 -27.67
CA GLU A 330 -15.68 5.80 -28.16
C GLU A 330 -14.33 5.47 -27.50
N LYS A 331 -14.29 5.27 -26.18
CA LYS A 331 -13.09 4.84 -25.43
C LYS A 331 -12.65 3.44 -25.87
N GLN A 332 -13.59 2.49 -26.03
CA GLN A 332 -13.25 1.15 -26.50
C GLN A 332 -12.49 1.19 -27.81
N HIS A 333 -12.94 2.02 -28.78
CA HIS A 333 -12.28 2.14 -30.07
C HIS A 333 -10.85 2.71 -29.99
N ILE A 334 -10.63 3.69 -29.10
CA ILE A 334 -9.28 4.26 -28.89
C ILE A 334 -8.39 3.26 -28.18
N TYR A 335 -8.87 2.63 -27.12
CA TYR A 335 -8.11 1.68 -26.31
C TYR A 335 -7.71 0.43 -27.08
N GLU A 336 -8.61 -0.07 -27.96
CA GLU A 336 -8.27 -1.18 -28.85
C GLU A 336 -7.06 -0.85 -29.72
N LYS A 337 -6.97 0.38 -30.23
CA LYS A 337 -5.80 0.82 -31.02
C LYS A 337 -4.53 0.91 -30.17
N ILE A 338 -4.62 1.45 -28.96
CA ILE A 338 -3.49 1.56 -28.02
C ILE A 338 -2.97 0.17 -27.68
N GLN A 339 -3.85 -0.73 -27.23
CA GLN A 339 -3.52 -2.09 -26.84
C GLN A 339 -2.85 -2.86 -27.99
N ARG A 340 -3.42 -2.79 -29.19
CA ARG A 340 -2.83 -3.46 -30.38
C ARG A 340 -1.46 -2.89 -30.79
N THR A 341 -1.28 -1.57 -30.64
CA THR A 341 -0.02 -0.91 -31.04
C THR A 341 1.09 -1.22 -30.04
N HIS A 342 0.77 -1.35 -28.77
CA HIS A 342 1.74 -1.46 -27.68
C HIS A 342 1.79 -2.84 -27.01
N ILE A 343 1.13 -3.85 -27.55
CA ILE A 343 1.02 -5.21 -26.98
C ILE A 343 2.38 -5.83 -26.55
N HIS A 344 3.45 -5.54 -27.27
CA HIS A 344 4.79 -6.01 -26.93
C HIS A 344 5.55 -5.09 -25.98
N GLY A 345 5.08 -3.87 -25.79
CA GLY A 345 5.65 -2.87 -24.88
C GLY A 345 4.92 -2.73 -23.57
N SER A 346 3.75 -3.38 -23.42
CA SER A 346 3.02 -3.43 -22.17
C SER A 346 3.68 -4.41 -21.21
N PRO A 347 4.09 -3.99 -20.00
CA PRO A 347 4.63 -4.89 -18.99
C PRO A 347 3.60 -5.93 -18.56
N ASP A 348 4.01 -7.20 -18.50
CA ASP A 348 3.20 -8.31 -18.04
C ASP A 348 3.82 -8.93 -16.78
N GLY A 349 2.99 -9.43 -15.85
CA GLY A 349 3.39 -9.96 -14.58
C GLY A 349 2.94 -9.07 -13.41
N PRO A 350 3.26 -9.45 -12.17
CA PRO A 350 2.85 -8.69 -11.01
C PRO A 350 3.79 -7.50 -10.78
N TRP A 351 3.25 -6.29 -10.86
CA TRP A 351 4.01 -5.06 -10.61
C TRP A 351 3.15 -3.92 -10.06
N PHE A 352 3.79 -2.98 -9.39
CA PHE A 352 3.23 -1.73 -8.94
C PHE A 352 4.26 -0.61 -9.14
N PHE A 353 3.90 0.45 -9.86
CA PHE A 353 4.75 1.61 -10.08
C PHE A 353 4.37 2.76 -9.18
N ILE A 354 5.38 3.41 -8.60
CA ILE A 354 5.26 4.76 -8.04
C ILE A 354 6.21 5.66 -8.83
N ILE A 355 5.67 6.76 -9.34
CA ILE A 355 6.39 7.69 -10.22
C ILE A 355 6.29 9.09 -9.63
N ALA A 356 7.43 9.75 -9.48
CA ALA A 356 7.50 11.17 -9.18
C ALA A 356 7.90 11.93 -10.45
N GLN A 357 7.18 12.99 -10.77
CA GLN A 357 7.35 13.75 -11.98
C GLN A 357 7.37 15.26 -11.71
N ALA A 358 8.32 15.97 -12.30
CA ALA A 358 8.29 17.42 -12.45
C ALA A 358 7.55 17.75 -13.75
N VAL A 359 6.25 18.06 -13.66
CA VAL A 359 5.38 18.20 -14.83
C VAL A 359 5.65 19.50 -15.58
N ALA A 360 5.71 20.61 -14.82
CA ALA A 360 5.98 21.94 -15.31
C ALA A 360 6.41 22.82 -14.14
N LYS A 361 6.77 24.06 -14.42
CA LYS A 361 7.13 25.06 -13.40
C LYS A 361 6.03 25.20 -12.33
N GLY A 362 6.34 24.79 -11.08
CA GLY A 362 5.39 24.81 -9.97
C GLY A 362 4.30 23.73 -10.06
N GLN A 363 4.51 22.68 -10.85
CA GLN A 363 3.62 21.53 -10.94
C GLN A 363 4.41 20.22 -10.72
N HIS A 364 4.10 19.54 -9.63
CA HIS A 364 4.74 18.31 -9.24
C HIS A 364 3.68 17.22 -9.16
N ARG A 365 4.04 15.99 -9.49
CA ARG A 365 3.09 14.90 -9.54
C ARG A 365 3.66 13.63 -8.93
N LEU A 366 2.84 12.96 -8.14
CA LEU A 366 3.04 11.57 -7.74
C LEU A 366 2.00 10.72 -8.47
N ILE A 367 2.42 9.59 -9.05
CA ILE A 367 1.53 8.67 -9.76
C ILE A 367 1.69 7.29 -9.15
N GLY A 368 0.58 6.60 -8.88
CA GLY A 368 0.56 5.17 -8.60
C GLY A 368 -0.16 4.42 -9.71
N ILE A 369 0.46 3.38 -10.28
CA ILE A 369 -0.14 2.53 -11.32
C ILE A 369 -0.09 1.08 -10.86
N THR A 370 -1.25 0.45 -10.75
CA THR A 370 -1.39 -0.97 -10.37
C THR A 370 -1.47 -1.83 -11.63
N ASP A 371 -0.80 -2.98 -11.63
CA ASP A 371 -0.96 -3.99 -12.65
C ASP A 371 -2.35 -4.65 -12.63
N THR A 372 -2.69 -5.33 -13.72
CA THR A 372 -4.01 -5.98 -13.86
C THR A 372 -4.14 -7.27 -13.05
N SER A 373 -3.03 -7.85 -12.57
CA SER A 373 -3.05 -9.10 -11.79
C SER A 373 -3.34 -8.90 -10.31
N MET A 374 -3.12 -7.70 -9.77
CA MET A 374 -3.23 -7.37 -8.33
C MET A 374 -2.42 -8.31 -7.42
N LEU A 375 -1.31 -8.85 -7.88
CA LEU A 375 -0.48 -9.77 -7.10
C LEU A 375 0.52 -9.06 -6.19
N ARG A 376 0.71 -7.77 -6.36
CA ARG A 376 1.59 -6.97 -5.50
C ARG A 376 0.78 -6.09 -4.55
N PRO A 377 1.19 -6.02 -3.28
CA PRO A 377 0.58 -5.09 -2.34
C PRO A 377 0.70 -3.66 -2.85
N GLN A 378 -0.39 -2.92 -2.77
CA GLN A 378 -0.43 -1.48 -3.03
C GLN A 378 -1.49 -0.85 -2.13
N VAL A 379 -1.22 0.34 -1.68
CA VAL A 379 -2.14 1.15 -0.89
C VAL A 379 -2.05 2.59 -1.37
N PHE A 380 -3.20 3.20 -1.62
CA PHE A 380 -3.34 4.63 -1.83
C PHE A 380 -4.00 5.24 -0.60
N SER A 381 -3.68 6.48 -0.30
CA SER A 381 -4.31 7.18 0.80
C SER A 381 -4.12 8.69 0.72
N TYR A 382 -4.92 9.42 1.47
CA TYR A 382 -4.75 10.86 1.64
C TYR A 382 -5.20 11.32 3.02
N GLN A 383 -4.71 12.50 3.41
CA GLN A 383 -5.18 13.26 4.54
C GLN A 383 -5.42 14.71 4.10
N ARG A 384 -6.62 15.24 4.35
CA ARG A 384 -6.99 16.62 4.04
C ARG A 384 -7.36 17.38 5.31
N GLY A 385 -6.46 18.25 5.77
CA GLY A 385 -6.68 19.20 6.83
C GLY A 385 -6.46 20.63 6.34
N GLU A 386 -5.74 21.43 7.12
CA GLU A 386 -5.19 22.71 6.69
C GLU A 386 -4.12 22.52 5.61
N VAL A 387 -3.48 21.36 5.61
CA VAL A 387 -2.51 20.90 4.62
C VAL A 387 -2.97 19.57 4.05
N GLY A 388 -2.98 19.45 2.72
CA GLY A 388 -3.25 18.21 2.02
C GLY A 388 -1.97 17.40 1.81
N ILE A 389 -2.05 16.09 2.06
CA ILE A 389 -0.99 15.12 1.77
C ILE A 389 -1.61 13.83 1.23
N ALA A 390 -0.97 13.25 0.22
CA ALA A 390 -1.39 11.98 -0.39
C ALA A 390 -0.22 11.01 -0.47
N PHE A 391 -0.55 9.70 -0.52
CA PHE A 391 0.44 8.64 -0.48
C PHE A 391 0.12 7.52 -1.47
N CYS A 392 1.19 6.85 -1.92
CA CYS A 392 1.16 5.52 -2.53
C CYS A 392 2.19 4.65 -1.81
N GLY A 393 1.86 3.39 -1.52
CA GLY A 393 2.81 2.51 -0.85
C GLY A 393 2.52 1.04 -1.04
N SER A 394 3.52 0.20 -0.81
CA SER A 394 3.32 -1.24 -0.77
C SER A 394 2.61 -1.70 0.50
N GLU A 395 2.68 -0.92 1.56
CA GLU A 395 2.15 -1.28 2.88
C GLU A 395 1.57 -0.05 3.56
N LYS A 396 0.53 -0.27 4.37
CA LYS A 396 -0.16 0.79 5.09
C LYS A 396 0.68 1.41 6.20
N GLN A 397 1.40 0.57 6.96
CA GLN A 397 2.22 1.03 8.08
C GLN A 397 3.34 1.99 7.65
N VAL A 398 3.79 1.94 6.40
CA VAL A 398 4.81 2.88 5.91
C VAL A 398 4.23 4.28 5.73
N ILE A 399 2.95 4.38 5.41
CA ILE A 399 2.21 5.64 5.32
C ILE A 399 1.97 6.20 6.73
N ASP A 400 1.47 5.34 7.63
CA ASP A 400 1.22 5.71 9.02
C ASP A 400 2.50 6.18 9.72
N ALA A 401 3.66 5.57 9.42
CA ALA A 401 4.94 5.99 9.98
C ALA A 401 5.39 7.41 9.54
N VAL A 402 5.06 7.83 8.31
CA VAL A 402 5.29 9.22 7.88
C VAL A 402 4.37 10.16 8.65
N LEU A 403 3.08 9.84 8.74
CA LEU A 403 2.11 10.68 9.46
C LEU A 403 2.41 10.75 10.96
N ASP A 404 2.83 9.66 11.60
CA ASP A 404 3.32 9.65 12.99
C ASP A 404 4.42 10.70 13.18
N SER A 405 5.44 10.66 12.31
CA SER A 405 6.57 11.57 12.38
C SER A 405 6.18 13.03 12.11
N LEU A 406 5.26 13.27 11.17
CA LEU A 406 4.76 14.62 10.88
C LEU A 406 3.91 15.16 12.03
N ALA A 407 3.00 14.36 12.59
CA ALA A 407 2.10 14.76 13.67
C ALA A 407 2.83 15.07 14.99
N GLU A 408 4.02 14.50 15.21
CA GLU A 408 4.86 14.82 16.35
C GLU A 408 5.42 16.27 16.29
N GLU A 409 5.63 16.82 15.10
CA GLU A 409 6.26 18.13 14.89
C GLU A 409 5.28 19.21 14.42
N ASP A 410 4.21 18.85 13.70
CA ASP A 410 3.27 19.78 13.08
C ASP A 410 1.82 19.38 13.37
N SER A 411 1.13 20.16 14.18
CA SER A 411 -0.26 19.92 14.62
C SER A 411 -1.30 19.99 13.48
N ARG A 412 -0.91 20.41 12.28
CA ARG A 412 -1.76 20.38 11.09
C ARG A 412 -1.96 18.95 10.56
N PHE A 413 -1.09 18.02 10.95
CA PHE A 413 -1.19 16.60 10.65
C PHE A 413 -1.69 15.79 11.86
N TRP A 414 -2.22 14.61 11.59
CA TRP A 414 -2.59 13.58 12.58
C TRP A 414 -2.21 12.20 12.03
N ARG A 415 -2.19 11.18 12.89
CA ARG A 415 -1.59 9.86 12.58
C ARG A 415 -2.39 8.94 11.64
N ARG A 416 -3.57 9.35 11.18
CA ARG A 416 -4.44 8.55 10.31
C ARG A 416 -4.72 9.29 9.02
N CYS A 417 -4.72 8.57 7.89
CA CYS A 417 -5.31 9.10 6.67
C CYS A 417 -6.84 9.17 6.79
N ASP A 418 -7.43 10.02 5.97
CA ASP A 418 -8.90 10.12 5.86
C ASP A 418 -9.47 8.86 5.24
N GLU A 419 -8.74 8.33 4.24
CA GLU A 419 -9.09 7.12 3.53
C GLU A 419 -7.84 6.34 3.12
N TYR A 420 -7.97 5.00 3.09
CA TYR A 420 -7.00 4.08 2.53
C TYR A 420 -7.73 3.13 1.59
N TRP A 421 -7.21 2.96 0.38
CA TRP A 421 -7.84 2.04 -0.56
C TRP A 421 -6.81 1.25 -1.37
N ASN A 422 -7.26 0.11 -1.88
CA ASN A 422 -6.57 -0.67 -2.87
C ASN A 422 -7.32 -0.54 -4.20
N ALA A 423 -6.62 -0.64 -5.31
CA ALA A 423 -7.23 -0.50 -6.62
C ALA A 423 -6.84 -1.65 -7.54
N ARG A 424 -7.66 -1.91 -8.53
CA ARG A 424 -7.48 -2.96 -9.51
C ARG A 424 -7.02 -2.37 -10.84
N GLY A 425 -5.84 -2.73 -11.30
CA GLY A 425 -5.32 -2.29 -12.59
C GLY A 425 -6.26 -2.66 -13.73
N GLY A 426 -6.42 -1.74 -14.68
CA GLY A 426 -7.28 -1.94 -15.84
C GLY A 426 -8.78 -1.99 -15.54
N SER A 427 -9.25 -1.50 -14.37
CA SER A 427 -10.68 -1.42 -14.04
C SER A 427 -11.39 -0.35 -14.87
N TYR A 428 -12.69 -0.53 -15.11
CA TYR A 428 -13.52 0.47 -15.79
C TYR A 428 -13.94 1.62 -14.86
N THR A 429 -13.77 1.47 -13.54
CA THR A 429 -14.18 2.46 -12.54
C THR A 429 -13.15 3.56 -12.34
N ASP A 430 -11.88 3.19 -12.20
CA ASP A 430 -10.78 4.11 -11.88
C ASP A 430 -9.47 3.81 -12.64
N GLY A 431 -9.44 2.70 -13.38
CA GLY A 431 -8.26 2.21 -14.10
C GLY A 431 -7.17 1.63 -13.22
N GLY A 432 -7.36 1.60 -11.89
CA GLY A 432 -6.37 1.16 -10.93
C GLY A 432 -5.16 2.07 -10.82
N SER A 433 -5.32 3.34 -11.19
CA SER A 433 -4.22 4.30 -11.24
C SER A 433 -4.67 5.67 -10.78
N PHE A 434 -3.83 6.32 -9.95
CA PHE A 434 -4.15 7.61 -9.36
C PHE A 434 -3.01 8.58 -9.51
N LEU A 435 -3.39 9.84 -9.75
CA LEU A 435 -2.50 10.99 -9.92
C LEU A 435 -2.74 11.96 -8.76
N PHE A 436 -1.67 12.38 -8.12
CA PHE A 436 -1.67 13.35 -7.03
C PHE A 436 -0.84 14.55 -7.48
N ASP A 437 -1.53 15.60 -7.91
CA ASP A 437 -0.93 16.80 -8.47
C ASP A 437 -0.79 17.87 -7.40
N ILE A 438 0.41 18.39 -7.23
CA ILE A 438 0.75 19.54 -6.40
C ILE A 438 0.92 20.76 -7.30
N ASN A 439 -0.07 21.63 -7.31
CA ASN A 439 -0.15 22.77 -8.21
C ASN A 439 0.05 24.09 -7.47
N LYS A 440 1.05 24.89 -7.90
CA LYS A 440 1.30 26.24 -7.38
C LYS A 440 0.15 27.16 -7.73
N GLN A 441 -0.39 27.84 -6.73
CA GLN A 441 -1.46 28.80 -6.88
C GLN A 441 -0.92 30.22 -7.14
N SER A 442 -1.80 31.14 -7.52
CA SER A 442 -1.44 32.54 -7.82
C SER A 442 -0.90 33.31 -6.60
N ASP A 443 -1.24 32.88 -5.38
CA ASP A 443 -0.76 33.46 -4.12
C ASP A 443 0.57 32.84 -3.65
N GLY A 444 1.12 31.88 -4.40
CA GLY A 444 2.37 31.18 -4.12
C GLY A 444 2.20 29.93 -3.25
N THR A 445 1.03 29.64 -2.73
CA THR A 445 0.72 28.36 -2.04
C THR A 445 0.61 27.22 -3.04
N PHE A 446 0.62 25.98 -2.54
CA PHE A 446 0.41 24.80 -3.37
C PHE A 446 -0.87 24.10 -2.95
N LYS A 447 -1.55 23.47 -3.92
CA LYS A 447 -2.75 22.67 -3.70
C LYS A 447 -2.60 21.27 -4.25
N LEU A 448 -3.08 20.30 -3.47
CA LEU A 448 -3.19 18.90 -3.84
C LEU A 448 -4.51 18.67 -4.58
N GLU A 449 -4.41 18.18 -5.80
CA GLU A 449 -5.52 17.70 -6.61
C GLU A 449 -5.31 16.19 -6.86
N MET A 450 -6.39 15.41 -6.77
CA MET A 450 -6.33 13.96 -6.91
C MET A 450 -7.30 13.51 -7.99
N SER A 451 -6.82 12.69 -8.91
CA SER A 451 -7.64 12.13 -9.99
C SER A 451 -7.28 10.66 -10.26
N ASN A 452 -8.23 9.93 -10.86
CA ASN A 452 -8.00 8.58 -11.37
C ASN A 452 -7.41 8.60 -12.80
N LYS A 453 -7.21 7.41 -13.39
CA LYS A 453 -6.75 7.24 -14.77
C LYS A 453 -7.53 8.06 -15.79
N PHE A 454 -8.84 8.21 -15.61
CA PHE A 454 -9.73 8.88 -16.57
C PHE A 454 -9.77 10.40 -16.40
N GLY A 455 -9.07 10.93 -15.38
CA GLY A 455 -9.10 12.34 -15.02
C GLY A 455 -10.27 12.72 -14.12
N ASP A 456 -11.07 11.73 -13.66
CA ASP A 456 -12.14 12.00 -12.71
C ASP A 456 -11.52 12.29 -11.34
N PRO A 457 -12.04 13.29 -10.60
CA PRO A 457 -11.53 13.58 -9.26
C PRO A 457 -11.77 12.38 -8.33
N VAL A 458 -10.79 12.08 -7.48
CA VAL A 458 -10.99 11.13 -6.37
C VAL A 458 -12.02 11.73 -5.42
N ASP A 459 -13.12 11.03 -5.22
CA ASP A 459 -14.16 11.47 -4.29
C ASP A 459 -13.64 11.38 -2.86
N THR A 460 -13.34 12.56 -2.32
CA THR A 460 -12.98 12.70 -0.92
C THR A 460 -14.26 12.91 -0.14
N HIS A 461 -14.98 11.81 0.17
CA HIS A 461 -16.25 11.85 0.88
C HIS A 461 -16.30 12.96 1.93
N PRO A 462 -17.30 13.84 1.89
CA PRO A 462 -17.36 15.04 2.72
C PRO A 462 -17.82 14.75 4.17
N SER A 463 -17.34 13.68 4.78
CA SER A 463 -17.56 13.48 6.21
C SER A 463 -16.71 14.49 6.99
N GLY A 464 -17.29 15.64 7.28
CA GLY A 464 -16.67 16.68 8.09
C GLY A 464 -15.61 17.52 7.34
N ASN A 465 -16.01 18.23 6.28
CA ASN A 465 -15.11 19.02 5.44
C ASN A 465 -14.72 20.41 5.98
N HIS A 466 -15.12 20.76 7.20
CA HIS A 466 -14.82 22.09 7.71
C HIS A 466 -14.13 22.00 9.07
N LEU A 467 -12.86 22.35 9.11
CA LEU A 467 -12.23 22.87 10.31
C LEU A 467 -12.84 24.26 10.56
N ILE A 468 -13.96 24.34 11.25
CA ILE A 468 -14.46 25.60 11.75
C ILE A 468 -13.71 25.81 13.05
N GLU A 469 -12.67 26.63 13.05
CA GLU A 469 -12.15 27.26 14.26
C GLU A 469 -13.17 28.31 14.72
N SER A 470 -14.32 27.88 15.22
CA SER A 470 -15.18 28.74 15.99
C SER A 470 -14.78 28.61 17.45
N ALA A 471 -14.54 29.73 18.12
CA ALA A 471 -14.45 29.74 19.56
C ALA A 471 -15.83 29.35 20.11
N ALA A 472 -15.97 28.10 20.53
CA ALA A 472 -17.18 27.66 21.22
C ALA A 472 -17.17 28.17 22.67
N GLU A 473 -18.34 28.49 23.14
CA GLU A 473 -18.59 28.59 24.59
C GLU A 473 -18.39 27.20 25.21
N ASP A 474 -17.66 27.09 26.33
CA ASP A 474 -17.40 25.84 27.06
C ASP A 474 -18.73 25.06 27.28
N SER A 475 -18.99 24.07 26.47
CA SER A 475 -20.08 23.13 26.65
C SER A 475 -19.55 21.95 27.47
N GLU A 476 -19.81 21.95 28.79
CA GLU A 476 -19.59 20.77 29.65
C GLU A 476 -20.61 19.69 29.24
N VAL A 477 -20.11 18.56 28.72
CA VAL A 477 -20.92 17.37 28.41
C VAL A 477 -20.84 16.43 29.61
N GLU A 478 -21.90 16.30 30.39
CA GLU A 478 -21.97 15.32 31.48
C GLU A 478 -22.32 13.92 30.96
N LEU A 479 -21.36 13.00 31.06
CA LEU A 479 -21.52 11.58 30.70
C LEU A 479 -21.82 10.74 31.96
N SER A 480 -22.89 9.94 31.92
CA SER A 480 -23.31 9.12 33.06
C SER A 480 -23.82 7.73 32.63
N GLY A 481 -23.85 6.78 33.56
CA GLY A 481 -24.32 5.43 33.32
C GLY A 481 -23.27 4.44 32.91
N SER A 482 -23.67 3.39 32.18
CA SER A 482 -22.79 2.35 31.61
C SER A 482 -21.94 2.88 30.47
N ALA A 483 -20.89 2.15 30.04
CA ALA A 483 -20.05 2.50 28.90
C ALA A 483 -20.87 2.71 27.62
N ARG A 484 -21.91 1.91 27.40
CA ARG A 484 -22.80 2.05 26.25
C ARG A 484 -23.65 3.32 26.30
N GLU A 485 -24.19 3.67 27.48
CA GLU A 485 -24.96 4.91 27.66
C GLU A 485 -24.07 6.14 27.46
N ARG A 486 -22.85 6.12 28.00
CA ARG A 486 -21.83 7.19 27.80
C ARG A 486 -21.40 7.32 26.35
N PHE A 487 -21.19 6.20 25.64
CA PHE A 487 -20.94 6.20 24.21
C PHE A 487 -22.07 6.90 23.43
N THR A 488 -23.34 6.56 23.74
CA THR A 488 -24.50 7.18 23.07
C THR A 488 -24.55 8.69 23.33
N GLN A 489 -24.38 9.11 24.58
CA GLN A 489 -24.36 10.53 24.96
C GLN A 489 -23.19 11.29 24.29
N ALA A 490 -22.01 10.68 24.23
CA ALA A 490 -20.84 11.24 23.54
C ALA A 490 -21.11 11.46 22.06
N VAL A 491 -21.68 10.46 21.38
CA VAL A 491 -22.02 10.55 19.94
C VAL A 491 -23.08 11.61 19.66
N GLU A 492 -24.11 11.71 20.49
CA GLU A 492 -25.13 12.74 20.37
C GLU A 492 -24.55 14.15 20.53
N SER A 493 -23.68 14.34 21.53
CA SER A 493 -23.01 15.61 21.78
C SER A 493 -22.03 15.99 20.67
N LEU A 494 -21.30 15.02 20.12
CA LEU A 494 -20.22 15.23 19.14
C LEU A 494 -20.68 15.98 17.88
N GLN A 495 -21.96 15.85 17.51
CA GLN A 495 -22.50 16.50 16.32
C GLN A 495 -22.50 18.03 16.38
N GLU A 496 -22.52 18.59 17.60
CA GLU A 496 -22.60 20.04 17.85
C GLU A 496 -21.26 20.61 18.35
N LEU A 497 -20.25 19.73 18.64
CA LEU A 497 -18.98 20.16 19.20
C LEU A 497 -18.02 20.69 18.11
N ASP A 498 -17.23 21.68 18.49
CA ASP A 498 -16.02 22.05 17.77
C ASP A 498 -14.82 21.19 18.21
N TRP A 499 -13.67 21.37 17.55
CA TRP A 499 -12.47 20.58 17.81
C TRP A 499 -11.95 20.69 19.25
N PRO A 500 -11.80 21.88 19.87
CA PRO A 500 -11.40 22.01 21.26
C PRO A 500 -12.33 21.27 22.25
N SER A 501 -13.65 21.41 22.07
CA SER A 501 -14.66 20.76 22.92
C SER A 501 -14.68 19.24 22.75
N ALA A 502 -14.55 18.75 21.52
CA ALA A 502 -14.43 17.31 21.25
C ALA A 502 -13.17 16.70 21.89
N ARG A 503 -12.04 17.42 21.86
CA ARG A 503 -10.82 17.00 22.55
C ARG A 503 -10.98 17.01 24.06
N ALA A 504 -11.69 18.00 24.62
CA ALA A 504 -12.02 18.04 26.05
C ALA A 504 -12.90 16.84 26.46
N LEU A 505 -13.86 16.45 25.62
CA LEU A 505 -14.69 15.25 25.82
C LEU A 505 -13.84 13.97 25.89
N CYS A 506 -12.88 13.77 24.99
CA CYS A 506 -11.95 12.63 25.06
C CYS A 506 -11.14 12.63 26.36
N ASN A 507 -10.65 13.80 26.79
CA ASN A 507 -9.91 13.95 28.03
C ASN A 507 -10.78 13.61 29.25
N GLU A 508 -12.04 14.04 29.28
CA GLU A 508 -13.00 13.73 30.34
C GLU A 508 -13.23 12.21 30.40
N ILE A 509 -13.51 11.54 29.27
CA ILE A 509 -13.70 10.09 29.25
C ILE A 509 -12.47 9.36 29.82
N SER A 510 -11.27 9.87 29.56
CA SER A 510 -10.02 9.30 30.08
C SER A 510 -9.89 9.38 31.60
N THR A 511 -10.67 10.22 32.28
CA THR A 511 -10.68 10.36 33.75
C THR A 511 -11.60 9.37 34.46
N PHE A 512 -12.43 8.63 33.70
CA PHE A 512 -13.35 7.66 34.30
C PHE A 512 -12.61 6.48 34.94
N GLU A 513 -13.36 5.62 35.66
CA GLU A 513 -12.82 4.34 36.10
C GLU A 513 -12.26 3.59 34.86
N ARG A 514 -11.09 2.97 35.03
CA ARG A 514 -10.26 2.48 33.93
C ARG A 514 -11.00 1.55 32.94
N SER A 515 -11.75 0.58 33.43
CA SER A 515 -12.50 -0.32 32.54
C SER A 515 -13.57 0.43 31.76
N MET A 516 -14.25 1.36 32.43
CA MET A 516 -15.27 2.22 31.81
C MET A 516 -14.69 3.13 30.74
N ALA A 517 -13.52 3.74 31.02
CA ALA A 517 -12.81 4.58 30.03
C ALA A 517 -12.42 3.77 28.80
N ILE A 518 -11.79 2.60 28.99
CA ILE A 518 -11.37 1.71 27.91
C ILE A 518 -12.57 1.28 27.08
N GLU A 519 -13.64 0.78 27.69
CA GLU A 519 -14.83 0.31 26.96
C GLU A 519 -15.53 1.44 26.18
N THR A 520 -15.63 2.64 26.76
CA THR A 520 -16.25 3.78 26.08
C THR A 520 -15.42 4.25 24.88
N LEU A 521 -14.09 4.41 25.07
CA LEU A 521 -13.18 4.82 24.01
C LEU A 521 -13.06 3.76 22.91
N GLN A 522 -13.08 2.46 23.24
CA GLN A 522 -13.13 1.39 22.24
C GLN A 522 -14.39 1.47 21.38
N MET A 523 -15.57 1.69 21.97
CA MET A 523 -16.81 1.85 21.21
C MET A 523 -16.75 3.07 20.28
N LEU A 524 -16.12 4.18 20.73
CA LEU A 524 -15.91 5.37 19.88
C LEU A 524 -14.92 5.10 18.74
N LEU A 525 -13.92 4.25 18.95
CA LEU A 525 -12.93 3.88 17.94
C LEU A 525 -13.52 2.92 16.89
N ASP A 526 -14.30 1.93 17.33
CA ASP A 526 -14.68 0.75 16.54
C ASP A 526 -15.96 0.90 15.73
N ARG A 527 -16.85 1.82 16.12
CA ARG A 527 -18.18 1.92 15.53
C ARG A 527 -18.31 3.06 14.54
N ARG A 528 -19.29 2.96 13.65
CA ARG A 528 -19.69 4.04 12.75
C ARG A 528 -20.79 4.89 13.37
N TYR A 529 -20.61 6.19 13.34
CA TYR A 529 -21.53 7.24 13.84
C TYR A 529 -21.18 8.57 13.19
N PRO A 530 -22.09 9.55 13.13
CA PRO A 530 -21.81 10.87 12.60
C PRO A 530 -20.88 11.66 13.55
N THR A 531 -19.95 12.41 12.97
CA THR A 531 -18.99 13.26 13.71
C THR A 531 -19.29 14.76 13.55
N GLY A 532 -20.45 15.12 13.02
CA GLY A 532 -20.85 16.50 12.82
C GLY A 532 -19.92 17.24 11.86
N SER A 533 -19.38 18.36 12.31
CA SER A 533 -18.41 19.15 11.53
C SER A 533 -16.96 18.60 11.64
N LEU A 534 -16.70 17.65 12.54
CA LEU A 534 -15.37 17.12 12.80
C LEU A 534 -14.94 16.11 11.74
N ARG A 535 -13.70 16.21 11.28
CA ARG A 535 -13.11 15.21 10.41
C ARG A 535 -12.91 13.90 11.16
N ARG A 536 -13.53 12.82 10.66
CA ARG A 536 -13.56 11.52 11.33
C ARG A 536 -12.16 10.96 11.62
N SER A 537 -11.22 11.03 10.68
CA SER A 537 -9.85 10.54 10.87
C SER A 537 -9.13 11.24 12.02
N ARG A 538 -9.28 12.57 12.13
CA ARG A 538 -8.72 13.38 13.22
C ARG A 538 -9.40 13.10 14.57
N TRP A 539 -10.72 12.89 14.54
CA TRP A 539 -11.46 12.48 15.74
C TRP A 539 -11.02 11.11 16.24
N LEU A 540 -10.91 10.12 15.35
CA LEU A 540 -10.46 8.77 15.71
C LEU A 540 -9.01 8.76 16.23
N ASP A 541 -8.13 9.62 15.69
CA ASP A 541 -6.77 9.81 16.21
C ASP A 541 -6.79 10.32 17.65
N CYS A 542 -7.65 11.30 17.94
CA CYS A 542 -7.85 11.82 19.30
C CYS A 542 -8.39 10.76 20.28
N VAL A 543 -9.37 9.96 19.85
CA VAL A 543 -9.93 8.85 20.63
C VAL A 543 -8.86 7.78 20.92
N GLU A 544 -8.07 7.43 19.91
CA GLU A 544 -6.98 6.47 20.09
C GLU A 544 -5.90 6.98 21.02
N ASP A 545 -5.50 8.25 20.92
CA ASP A 545 -4.58 8.89 21.88
C ASP A 545 -5.07 8.84 23.32
N ALA A 546 -6.35 9.16 23.52
CA ALA A 546 -6.98 9.10 24.82
C ALA A 546 -6.96 7.65 25.37
N LEU A 547 -7.32 6.68 24.53
CA LEU A 547 -7.30 5.25 24.89
C LEU A 547 -5.89 4.77 25.21
N MET A 548 -4.89 5.13 24.40
CA MET A 548 -3.48 4.78 24.63
C MET A 548 -2.97 5.41 25.93
N SER A 549 -3.34 6.65 26.23
CA SER A 549 -2.97 7.32 27.47
C SER A 549 -3.53 6.60 28.70
N VAL A 550 -4.79 6.14 28.67
CA VAL A 550 -5.40 5.33 29.74
C VAL A 550 -4.67 4.00 29.88
N MET A 551 -4.33 3.31 28.81
CA MET A 551 -3.64 2.03 28.84
C MET A 551 -2.18 2.16 29.33
N ILE A 552 -1.43 3.16 28.86
CA ILE A 552 -0.05 3.41 29.28
C ILE A 552 0.01 3.77 30.78
N SER A 553 -0.97 4.51 31.29
CA SER A 553 -1.04 4.83 32.73
C SER A 553 -1.14 3.59 33.63
N THR A 554 -1.54 2.45 33.05
CA THR A 554 -1.60 1.14 33.72
C THR A 554 -0.22 0.65 34.17
N ALA A 555 0.83 0.96 33.41
CA ALA A 555 2.20 0.62 33.79
C ALA A 555 2.67 1.35 35.06
N ALA A 556 2.25 2.60 35.24
CA ALA A 556 2.58 3.42 36.40
C ALA A 556 1.74 3.05 37.63
N SER A 557 0.54 2.52 37.46
CA SER A 557 -0.41 2.18 38.49
C SER A 557 -1.16 0.90 38.20
N PRO A 558 -0.51 -0.30 38.32
CA PRO A 558 -1.17 -1.57 38.13
C PRO A 558 -2.40 -1.72 39.02
N CYS A 559 -3.43 -2.41 38.54
CA CYS A 559 -4.63 -2.70 39.34
C CYS A 559 -5.00 -4.18 39.20
N SER A 560 -6.00 -4.63 39.94
CA SER A 560 -6.44 -6.05 39.90
C SER A 560 -6.94 -6.50 38.52
N SER A 561 -7.34 -5.57 37.66
CA SER A 561 -7.86 -5.85 36.31
C SER A 561 -6.80 -5.75 35.22
N TYR A 562 -5.78 -4.90 35.39
CA TYR A 562 -4.78 -4.59 34.35
C TYR A 562 -3.35 -4.56 34.87
N VAL A 563 -2.43 -5.12 34.11
CA VAL A 563 -0.98 -5.08 34.32
C VAL A 563 -0.28 -4.55 33.06
N GLY A 564 0.63 -3.60 33.23
CA GLY A 564 1.43 -3.08 32.11
C GLY A 564 2.72 -3.89 31.90
N TYR A 565 3.06 -4.15 30.63
CA TYR A 565 4.31 -4.75 30.22
C TYR A 565 4.90 -3.92 29.07
N MET A 566 5.62 -2.85 29.44
CA MET A 566 6.04 -1.78 28.52
C MET A 566 7.43 -1.99 27.94
N THR A 567 8.23 -2.88 28.52
CA THR A 567 9.59 -3.20 28.08
C THR A 567 9.87 -4.68 28.20
N PRO A 568 10.54 -5.31 27.22
CA PRO A 568 10.96 -6.71 27.33
C PRO A 568 11.79 -6.96 28.60
N GLY A 569 11.52 -8.08 29.28
CA GLY A 569 12.24 -8.41 30.51
C GLY A 569 11.59 -9.56 31.31
N ASN A 570 11.48 -9.38 32.63
CA ASN A 570 10.81 -10.36 33.49
C ASN A 570 9.32 -10.38 33.17
N ARG A 571 8.83 -11.49 32.62
CA ARG A 571 7.41 -11.69 32.25
C ARG A 571 6.55 -11.71 33.50
N PRO A 572 5.55 -10.84 33.61
CA PRO A 572 4.60 -10.89 34.70
C PRO A 572 3.73 -12.15 34.60
N ILE A 573 3.27 -12.65 35.74
CA ILE A 573 2.35 -13.79 35.84
C ILE A 573 0.98 -13.23 36.25
N PRO A 574 -0.13 -13.67 35.64
CA PRO A 574 -1.46 -13.17 36.02
C PRO A 574 -1.84 -13.61 37.44
N GLU A 575 -2.39 -12.71 38.23
CA GLU A 575 -2.91 -12.99 39.57
C GLU A 575 -4.25 -13.73 39.50
N ASN A 576 -5.00 -13.53 38.42
CA ASN A 576 -6.27 -14.22 38.17
C ASN A 576 -6.53 -14.32 36.65
N PRO A 577 -7.36 -15.29 36.20
CA PRO A 577 -7.61 -15.52 34.76
C PRO A 577 -8.32 -14.39 34.02
N GLN A 578 -8.95 -13.44 34.72
CA GLN A 578 -9.67 -12.30 34.12
C GLN A 578 -8.79 -11.07 33.94
N GLN A 579 -7.59 -11.09 34.52
CA GLN A 579 -6.66 -9.98 34.44
C GLN A 579 -6.17 -9.81 33.00
N SER A 580 -6.06 -8.55 32.55
CA SER A 580 -5.55 -8.17 31.22
C SER A 580 -4.12 -7.66 31.32
N ILE A 581 -3.31 -7.99 30.31
CA ILE A 581 -1.97 -7.45 30.16
C ILE A 581 -1.97 -6.41 29.02
N VAL A 582 -1.41 -5.24 29.29
CA VAL A 582 -1.20 -4.17 28.31
C VAL A 582 0.27 -4.17 27.88
N ILE A 583 0.51 -4.37 26.59
CA ILE A 583 1.84 -4.56 26.02
C ILE A 583 2.15 -3.43 25.05
N ASP A 584 3.27 -2.73 25.26
CA ASP A 584 3.80 -1.79 24.28
C ASP A 584 4.57 -2.54 23.18
N ALA A 585 4.15 -2.41 21.93
CA ALA A 585 4.77 -3.11 20.80
C ALA A 585 6.10 -2.49 20.36
N ARG A 586 6.34 -1.20 20.59
CA ARG A 586 7.49 -0.44 20.07
C ARG A 586 8.87 -1.02 20.40
N PRO A 587 9.12 -1.62 21.58
CA PRO A 587 10.44 -2.19 21.88
C PRO A 587 10.74 -3.51 21.14
N TYR A 588 9.78 -4.09 20.43
CA TYR A 588 9.95 -5.38 19.77
C TYR A 588 10.23 -5.20 18.27
N PRO A 589 11.11 -6.05 17.69
CA PRO A 589 11.25 -6.15 16.25
C PRO A 589 9.92 -6.55 15.58
N ILE A 590 9.70 -6.08 14.36
CA ILE A 590 8.47 -6.37 13.60
C ILE A 590 8.30 -7.88 13.32
N GLU A 591 9.41 -8.62 13.20
CA GLU A 591 9.43 -10.08 13.03
C GLU A 591 10.73 -10.68 13.59
N GLY A 592 10.89 -12.01 13.50
CA GLY A 592 12.10 -12.72 13.93
C GLY A 592 12.00 -13.37 15.31
N ARG A 593 13.14 -13.76 15.86
CA ARG A 593 13.21 -14.56 17.12
C ARG A 593 12.80 -13.75 18.35
N GLU A 594 13.05 -12.46 18.35
CA GLU A 594 12.75 -11.54 19.46
C GLU A 594 11.46 -10.74 19.20
N SER A 595 10.67 -11.15 18.19
CA SER A 595 9.47 -10.44 17.80
C SER A 595 8.37 -10.46 18.85
N LEU A 596 7.49 -9.46 18.80
CA LEU A 596 6.28 -9.40 19.61
C LEU A 596 5.44 -10.70 19.53
N ALA A 597 5.29 -11.29 18.33
CA ALA A 597 4.52 -12.51 18.16
C ALA A 597 5.05 -13.68 19.01
N ARG A 598 6.37 -13.81 19.14
CA ARG A 598 7.01 -14.81 20.01
C ARG A 598 6.79 -14.50 21.48
N GLU A 599 6.87 -13.23 21.87
CA GLU A 599 6.64 -12.82 23.25
C GLU A 599 5.21 -13.06 23.70
N LEU A 600 4.23 -12.84 22.82
CA LEU A 600 2.82 -13.12 23.11
C LEU A 600 2.57 -14.61 23.41
N VAL A 601 3.19 -15.51 22.64
CA VAL A 601 3.11 -16.96 22.90
C VAL A 601 3.71 -17.29 24.28
N ALA A 602 4.85 -16.73 24.62
CA ALA A 602 5.50 -16.98 25.91
C ALA A 602 4.70 -16.44 27.10
N LEU A 603 4.03 -15.30 26.93
CA LEU A 603 3.09 -14.75 27.92
C LEU A 603 1.85 -15.64 28.07
N TYR A 604 1.30 -16.15 26.97
CA TYR A 604 0.20 -17.11 26.99
C TYR A 604 0.59 -18.39 27.75
N GLU A 605 1.76 -18.96 27.49
CA GLU A 605 2.31 -20.11 28.22
C GLU A 605 2.50 -19.80 29.73
N SER A 606 2.70 -18.53 30.09
CA SER A 606 2.76 -18.06 31.48
C SER A 606 1.38 -17.87 32.13
N GLY A 607 0.28 -18.09 31.40
CA GLY A 607 -1.10 -18.11 31.89
C GLY A 607 -1.96 -16.91 31.51
N TRP A 608 -1.45 -15.92 30.77
CA TRP A 608 -2.22 -14.79 30.28
C TRP A 608 -3.26 -15.21 29.24
N LYS A 609 -4.46 -14.59 29.30
CA LYS A 609 -5.55 -14.85 28.35
C LYS A 609 -6.12 -13.58 27.70
N ASN A 610 -5.95 -12.42 28.32
CA ASN A 610 -6.47 -11.14 27.82
C ASN A 610 -5.31 -10.20 27.53
N PHE A 611 -5.15 -9.82 26.27
CA PHE A 611 -4.02 -9.03 25.79
C PHE A 611 -4.53 -7.73 25.14
N HIS A 612 -4.01 -6.58 25.57
CA HIS A 612 -4.12 -5.31 24.87
C HIS A 612 -2.75 -4.94 24.33
N ILE A 613 -2.60 -4.97 23.03
CA ILE A 613 -1.34 -4.73 22.33
C ILE A 613 -1.42 -3.34 21.72
N ILE A 614 -0.65 -2.41 22.26
CA ILE A 614 -0.71 -1.00 21.88
C ILE A 614 0.51 -0.59 21.05
N MET A 615 0.39 0.53 20.31
CA MET A 615 1.46 1.12 19.52
C MET A 615 2.08 0.15 18.48
N CYS A 616 1.24 -0.70 17.86
CA CYS A 616 1.69 -1.54 16.76
C CYS A 616 2.12 -0.69 15.56
N ARG A 617 3.30 -1.03 15.00
CA ARG A 617 3.87 -0.39 13.81
C ARG A 617 4.47 -1.46 12.91
N GLY A 618 3.64 -2.08 12.07
CA GLY A 618 4.07 -3.12 11.14
C GLY A 618 4.43 -4.47 11.75
N HIS A 619 4.11 -4.72 13.04
CA HIS A 619 4.39 -6.01 13.69
C HIS A 619 3.61 -7.13 13.05
N ARG A 620 4.32 -8.19 12.64
CA ARG A 620 3.82 -9.31 11.86
C ARG A 620 3.53 -10.52 12.74
N PHE A 621 2.70 -11.44 12.23
CA PHE A 621 2.39 -12.72 12.87
C PHE A 621 1.73 -12.63 14.28
N ILE A 622 1.15 -11.49 14.64
CA ILE A 622 0.44 -11.34 15.91
C ILE A 622 -0.70 -12.38 15.99
N GLY A 623 -0.77 -13.13 17.09
CA GLY A 623 -1.77 -14.20 17.27
C GLY A 623 -1.40 -15.52 16.61
N ASN A 624 -0.18 -15.66 16.04
CA ASN A 624 0.31 -16.94 15.52
C ASN A 624 0.98 -17.76 16.62
N GLY A 625 0.84 -19.09 16.56
CA GLY A 625 1.57 -20.03 17.41
C GLY A 625 0.92 -20.37 18.75
N PHE A 626 -0.30 -19.90 19.05
CA PHE A 626 -1.01 -20.22 20.30
C PHE A 626 -1.56 -21.65 20.35
N GLY A 627 -1.86 -22.26 19.20
CA GLY A 627 -2.34 -23.62 19.08
C GLY A 627 -3.83 -23.81 19.42
N PRO A 628 -4.31 -25.07 19.38
CA PRO A 628 -5.75 -25.37 19.48
C PRO A 628 -6.34 -25.25 20.89
N GLU A 629 -5.51 -25.10 21.92
CA GLU A 629 -5.99 -24.89 23.32
C GLU A 629 -6.24 -23.43 23.65
N SER A 630 -6.19 -22.54 22.66
CA SER A 630 -6.31 -21.09 22.83
C SER A 630 -7.76 -20.59 22.94
N ASN A 631 -8.73 -21.46 23.08
CA ASN A 631 -10.12 -21.07 23.35
C ASN A 631 -10.23 -20.19 24.60
N GLY A 632 -10.93 -19.07 24.46
CA GLY A 632 -11.11 -18.07 25.53
C GLY A 632 -9.91 -17.13 25.71
N VAL A 633 -8.92 -17.17 24.84
CA VAL A 633 -7.89 -16.11 24.72
C VAL A 633 -8.42 -14.98 23.86
N ARG A 634 -8.19 -13.73 24.31
CA ARG A 634 -8.56 -12.51 23.62
C ARG A 634 -7.34 -11.63 23.37
N LEU A 635 -7.20 -11.16 22.13
CA LEU A 635 -6.20 -10.19 21.72
C LEU A 635 -6.92 -8.95 21.14
N ASP A 636 -6.66 -7.79 21.71
CA ASP A 636 -7.05 -6.48 21.19
C ASP A 636 -5.78 -5.77 20.71
N VAL A 637 -5.72 -5.46 19.39
CA VAL A 637 -4.53 -4.91 18.71
C VAL A 637 -4.82 -3.50 18.22
N TYR A 638 -4.00 -2.53 18.64
CA TYR A 638 -4.14 -1.11 18.32
C TYR A 638 -2.93 -0.58 17.56
N GLY A 639 -3.16 0.31 16.60
CA GLY A 639 -2.18 0.85 15.68
C GLY A 639 -2.19 0.11 14.35
N SER A 640 -1.09 0.12 13.59
CA SER A 640 -0.97 -0.52 12.28
C SER A 640 -0.27 -1.87 12.41
N CYS A 641 -1.01 -2.98 12.33
CA CYS A 641 -0.40 -4.30 12.29
C CYS A 641 0.20 -4.60 10.90
N GLY A 642 1.25 -5.42 10.86
CA GLY A 642 1.80 -5.96 9.63
C GLY A 642 1.02 -7.19 9.13
N ASP A 643 1.60 -7.87 8.14
CA ASP A 643 1.03 -9.07 7.52
C ASP A 643 0.85 -10.22 8.52
N TYR A 644 -0.01 -11.16 8.16
CA TYR A 644 -0.22 -12.44 8.86
C TYR A 644 -0.80 -12.36 10.27
N LEU A 645 -1.40 -11.23 10.68
CA LEU A 645 -2.15 -11.17 11.94
C LEU A 645 -3.20 -12.29 11.94
N ALA A 646 -3.40 -12.96 13.07
CA ALA A 646 -4.33 -14.08 13.23
C ALA A 646 -4.07 -15.30 12.32
N SER A 647 -2.89 -15.41 11.69
CA SER A 647 -2.53 -16.55 10.86
C SER A 647 -2.50 -17.83 11.73
N GLY A 648 -3.22 -18.86 11.28
CA GLY A 648 -3.35 -20.12 12.01
C GLY A 648 -4.14 -20.03 13.32
N ASN A 649 -4.97 -19.00 13.51
CA ASN A 649 -5.85 -18.89 14.68
C ASN A 649 -6.70 -20.16 14.84
N ASP A 650 -6.71 -20.73 16.05
CA ASP A 650 -7.42 -21.98 16.38
C ASP A 650 -8.12 -21.89 17.73
N GLY A 651 -8.94 -20.87 17.93
CA GLY A 651 -9.82 -20.72 19.10
C GLY A 651 -9.84 -19.34 19.72
N MET A 652 -8.88 -18.44 19.41
CA MET A 652 -8.84 -17.09 19.98
C MET A 652 -9.90 -16.17 19.39
N THR A 653 -10.27 -15.15 20.17
CA THR A 653 -10.95 -13.95 19.68
C THR A 653 -9.93 -12.83 19.50
N ILE A 654 -9.76 -12.35 18.26
CA ILE A 654 -8.80 -11.30 17.93
C ILE A 654 -9.53 -10.11 17.33
N HIS A 655 -9.34 -8.93 17.93
CA HIS A 655 -9.82 -7.66 17.40
C HIS A 655 -8.65 -6.82 16.92
N MET A 656 -8.71 -6.40 15.65
CA MET A 656 -7.83 -5.38 15.10
C MET A 656 -8.61 -4.05 15.07
N HIS A 657 -8.23 -3.12 15.95
CA HIS A 657 -8.89 -1.82 16.11
C HIS A 657 -8.37 -0.80 15.09
N GLY A 658 -8.67 -1.04 13.84
CA GLY A 658 -8.22 -0.27 12.69
C GLY A 658 -8.13 -1.14 11.45
N ASN A 659 -7.27 -0.73 10.52
CA ASN A 659 -7.09 -1.46 9.28
C ASN A 659 -6.06 -2.58 9.43
N GLY A 660 -6.25 -3.66 8.68
CA GLY A 660 -5.30 -4.75 8.57
C GLY A 660 -4.49 -4.72 7.27
N GLN A 661 -3.30 -5.32 7.28
CA GLN A 661 -2.45 -5.50 6.11
C GLN A 661 -2.78 -6.82 5.38
N ASP A 662 -1.89 -7.37 4.59
CA ASP A 662 -2.09 -8.54 3.74
C ASP A 662 -2.11 -9.86 4.52
N GLN A 663 -2.78 -10.86 3.95
CA GLN A 663 -2.82 -12.25 4.43
C GLN A 663 -3.26 -12.42 5.90
N ILE A 664 -4.07 -11.50 6.39
CA ILE A 664 -4.68 -11.61 7.74
C ILE A 664 -5.58 -12.83 7.80
N ALA A 665 -5.58 -13.52 8.94
CA ALA A 665 -6.34 -14.75 9.16
C ALA A 665 -6.03 -15.89 8.17
N GLN A 666 -4.79 -15.92 7.63
CA GLN A 666 -4.32 -17.02 6.79
C GLN A 666 -4.42 -18.35 7.55
N ILE A 667 -4.94 -19.39 6.90
CA ILE A 667 -5.10 -20.74 7.50
C ILE A 667 -5.86 -20.68 8.84
N HIS A 668 -6.86 -19.82 8.95
CA HIS A 668 -7.72 -19.71 10.12
C HIS A 668 -8.49 -21.03 10.36
N ASN A 669 -8.27 -21.69 11.48
CA ASN A 669 -8.89 -22.98 11.77
C ASN A 669 -10.19 -22.85 12.56
N ASN A 670 -10.20 -22.00 13.60
CA ASN A 670 -11.34 -21.80 14.51
C ASN A 670 -11.16 -20.46 15.27
N GLY A 671 -12.18 -20.03 16.01
CA GLY A 671 -12.20 -18.77 16.75
C GLY A 671 -12.81 -17.65 15.93
N THR A 672 -12.56 -16.40 16.35
CA THR A 672 -13.14 -15.20 15.73
C THR A 672 -12.06 -14.17 15.46
N THR A 673 -12.06 -13.58 14.26
CA THR A 673 -11.20 -12.45 13.93
C THR A 673 -12.06 -11.30 13.40
N VAL A 674 -11.95 -10.14 14.05
CA VAL A 674 -12.72 -8.93 13.75
C VAL A 674 -11.77 -7.82 13.38
N VAL A 675 -11.98 -7.19 12.21
CA VAL A 675 -11.19 -6.04 11.75
C VAL A 675 -12.09 -4.83 11.66
N HIS A 676 -11.81 -3.81 12.46
CA HIS A 676 -12.60 -2.57 12.55
C HIS A 676 -12.21 -1.53 11.48
N GLY A 677 -11.87 -2.00 10.29
CA GLY A 677 -11.48 -1.20 9.14
C GLY A 677 -11.40 -2.01 7.86
N ASP A 678 -10.48 -1.63 6.97
CA ASP A 678 -10.18 -2.34 5.73
C ASP A 678 -9.13 -3.45 5.95
N VAL A 679 -9.08 -4.40 5.03
CA VAL A 679 -8.03 -5.42 4.99
C VAL A 679 -7.34 -5.46 3.63
N GLY A 680 -6.07 -5.82 3.63
CA GLY A 680 -5.28 -6.02 2.43
C GLY A 680 -5.64 -7.28 1.66
N GLN A 681 -4.73 -7.73 0.82
CA GLN A 681 -4.93 -8.85 -0.08
C GLN A 681 -4.93 -10.20 0.64
N CYS A 682 -5.61 -11.18 0.04
CA CYS A 682 -5.61 -12.58 0.48
C CYS A 682 -6.11 -12.79 1.92
N TYR A 683 -7.02 -11.95 2.41
CA TYR A 683 -7.65 -12.13 3.72
C TYR A 683 -8.28 -13.52 3.83
N GLY A 684 -8.00 -14.25 4.91
CA GLY A 684 -8.54 -15.59 5.10
C GLY A 684 -8.03 -16.64 4.11
N TYR A 685 -6.86 -16.43 3.49
CA TYR A 685 -6.24 -17.42 2.58
C TYR A 685 -6.17 -18.81 3.22
N GLY A 686 -6.75 -19.81 2.58
CA GLY A 686 -6.71 -21.18 3.05
C GLY A 686 -7.44 -21.42 4.38
N ALA A 687 -8.38 -20.54 4.78
CA ALA A 687 -9.16 -20.70 6.00
C ALA A 687 -9.95 -22.03 6.01
N LYS A 688 -10.06 -22.63 7.17
CA LYS A 688 -10.69 -23.96 7.37
C LYS A 688 -11.95 -23.89 8.23
N GLY A 689 -12.10 -22.85 9.03
CA GLY A 689 -13.23 -22.67 9.94
C GLY A 689 -13.19 -21.34 10.67
N GLY A 690 -14.06 -21.18 11.67
CA GLY A 690 -14.18 -19.99 12.48
C GLY A 690 -14.98 -18.87 11.81
N LYS A 691 -14.98 -17.70 12.45
CA LYS A 691 -15.76 -16.53 12.05
C LYS A 691 -14.84 -15.33 11.78
N LEU A 692 -15.10 -14.66 10.69
CA LEU A 692 -14.29 -13.57 10.19
C LEU A 692 -15.20 -12.37 9.89
N PHE A 693 -14.83 -11.17 10.38
CA PHE A 693 -15.64 -9.96 10.21
C PHE A 693 -14.77 -8.79 9.77
N ILE A 694 -15.23 -8.04 8.77
CA ILE A 694 -14.59 -6.83 8.24
C ILE A 694 -15.60 -5.69 8.24
N LEU A 695 -15.26 -4.59 8.92
CA LEU A 695 -16.13 -3.40 8.97
C LEU A 695 -16.26 -2.72 7.61
N ALA A 696 -15.18 -2.66 6.84
CA ALA A 696 -15.14 -1.94 5.57
C ALA A 696 -14.80 -2.89 4.40
N ASN A 697 -13.78 -2.60 3.61
CA ASN A 697 -13.48 -3.30 2.36
C ASN A 697 -12.38 -4.35 2.53
N ALA A 698 -12.40 -5.35 1.65
CA ALA A 698 -11.29 -6.26 1.43
C ALA A 698 -10.64 -5.99 0.06
N ALA A 699 -9.32 -6.08 -0.01
CA ALA A 699 -8.59 -6.05 -1.27
C ALA A 699 -8.82 -7.34 -2.08
N GLY A 700 -7.98 -7.63 -3.07
CA GLY A 700 -8.15 -8.79 -3.93
C GLY A 700 -7.96 -10.14 -3.22
N ARG A 701 -8.64 -11.17 -3.73
CA ARG A 701 -8.51 -12.58 -3.36
C ARG A 701 -8.85 -12.95 -1.92
N PRO A 702 -9.83 -12.35 -1.26
CA PRO A 702 -10.22 -12.83 0.06
C PRO A 702 -10.80 -14.25 -0.03
N MET A 703 -10.52 -15.08 0.99
CA MET A 703 -10.95 -16.48 1.12
C MET A 703 -10.47 -17.44 0.00
N ILE A 704 -9.44 -17.06 -0.74
CA ILE A 704 -8.83 -17.94 -1.74
C ILE A 704 -8.37 -19.27 -1.10
N ASN A 705 -8.59 -20.40 -1.78
CA ASN A 705 -8.22 -21.76 -1.34
C ASN A 705 -8.83 -22.21 0.02
N SER A 706 -9.89 -21.58 0.47
CA SER A 706 -10.54 -21.95 1.74
C SER A 706 -11.34 -23.26 1.64
N VAL A 707 -11.32 -24.01 2.74
CA VAL A 707 -11.97 -25.34 2.84
C VAL A 707 -12.77 -25.43 4.15
N GLY A 708 -13.55 -26.51 4.34
CA GLY A 708 -14.23 -26.75 5.62
C GLY A 708 -15.43 -25.82 5.85
N SER A 709 -15.42 -25.05 6.93
CA SER A 709 -16.59 -24.27 7.38
C SER A 709 -16.28 -22.81 7.77
N PRO A 710 -15.38 -22.08 7.10
CA PRO A 710 -15.11 -20.69 7.44
C PRO A 710 -16.29 -19.80 7.06
N LYS A 711 -16.55 -18.78 7.86
CA LYS A 711 -17.65 -17.82 7.67
C LYS A 711 -17.09 -16.41 7.67
N LEU A 712 -17.34 -15.65 6.61
CA LEU A 712 -16.85 -14.27 6.47
C LEU A 712 -18.01 -13.30 6.25
N VAL A 713 -17.98 -12.15 6.92
CA VAL A 713 -18.83 -10.99 6.64
C VAL A 713 -17.94 -9.81 6.22
N ILE A 714 -18.20 -9.25 5.05
CA ILE A 714 -17.60 -8.00 4.53
C ILE A 714 -18.74 -6.98 4.44
N ASN A 715 -18.65 -5.87 5.20
CA ASN A 715 -19.71 -4.88 5.14
C ASN A 715 -19.58 -3.96 3.92
N GLY A 716 -18.38 -3.59 3.50
CA GLY A 716 -18.12 -2.91 2.24
C GLY A 716 -18.08 -3.87 1.07
N THR A 717 -17.04 -3.81 0.28
CA THR A 717 -16.85 -4.61 -0.93
C THR A 717 -15.53 -5.40 -0.91
N ALA A 718 -15.33 -6.22 -1.95
CA ALA A 718 -14.06 -6.87 -2.25
C ALA A 718 -13.69 -6.65 -3.72
N LEU A 719 -12.40 -6.73 -4.01
CA LEU A 719 -11.86 -6.69 -5.37
C LEU A 719 -11.88 -8.09 -6.00
N ASP A 720 -11.09 -8.31 -7.04
CA ASP A 720 -11.12 -9.53 -7.85
C ASP A 720 -10.87 -10.83 -7.06
N TYR A 721 -11.36 -11.93 -7.62
CA TYR A 721 -11.13 -13.31 -7.17
C TYR A 721 -11.63 -13.61 -5.74
N LEU A 722 -12.69 -12.97 -5.27
CA LEU A 722 -13.30 -13.37 -4.01
C LEU A 722 -13.70 -14.85 -4.04
N ALA A 723 -13.27 -15.59 -3.01
CA ALA A 723 -13.54 -17.02 -2.84
C ALA A 723 -13.10 -17.88 -4.05
N GLU A 724 -11.95 -17.54 -4.65
CA GLU A 724 -11.31 -18.40 -5.66
C GLU A 724 -10.94 -19.75 -5.06
N SER A 725 -11.22 -20.84 -5.79
CA SER A 725 -10.95 -22.21 -5.33
C SER A 725 -11.57 -22.51 -3.95
N PHE A 726 -12.77 -22.01 -3.69
CA PHE A 726 -13.48 -22.23 -2.44
C PHE A 726 -14.11 -23.63 -2.40
N MET A 727 -13.73 -24.44 -1.42
CA MET A 727 -14.10 -25.85 -1.29
C MET A 727 -14.75 -26.12 0.07
N ALA A 728 -15.66 -25.24 0.50
CA ALA A 728 -16.15 -25.18 1.87
C ALA A 728 -17.48 -25.93 2.09
N GLY A 729 -17.79 -26.95 1.31
CA GLY A 729 -18.98 -27.79 1.49
C GLY A 729 -20.29 -27.07 1.15
N ASP A 730 -21.38 -27.45 1.79
CA ASP A 730 -22.70 -26.82 1.63
C ASP A 730 -23.06 -26.05 2.91
N PRO A 731 -23.35 -24.75 2.86
CA PRO A 731 -23.70 -23.93 4.03
C PRO A 731 -24.88 -24.51 4.84
N LEU A 732 -25.88 -25.07 4.16
CA LEU A 732 -27.06 -25.68 4.80
C LEU A 732 -26.71 -26.97 5.59
N ASN A 733 -25.56 -27.56 5.31
CA ASN A 733 -25.02 -28.74 6.00
C ASN A 733 -23.76 -28.41 6.84
N GLY A 734 -23.61 -27.17 7.27
CA GLY A 734 -22.51 -26.73 8.13
C GLY A 734 -21.24 -26.35 7.37
N GLY A 735 -21.29 -26.19 6.05
CA GLY A 735 -20.19 -25.68 5.24
C GLY A 735 -19.95 -24.18 5.40
N GLY A 736 -18.88 -23.69 4.74
CA GLY A 736 -18.47 -22.30 4.78
C GLY A 736 -19.21 -21.39 3.78
N PHE A 737 -19.18 -20.10 4.05
CA PHE A 737 -19.78 -19.10 3.16
C PHE A 737 -19.19 -17.70 3.39
N VAL A 738 -19.50 -16.81 2.44
CA VAL A 738 -19.14 -15.38 2.51
C VAL A 738 -20.41 -14.54 2.39
N ILE A 739 -20.54 -13.50 3.20
CA ILE A 739 -21.58 -12.45 3.09
C ILE A 739 -20.89 -11.16 2.65
N ILE A 740 -21.41 -10.51 1.61
CA ILE A 740 -21.00 -9.15 1.20
C ILE A 740 -22.22 -8.25 1.34
N ASN A 741 -22.12 -7.21 2.14
CA ASN A 741 -23.20 -6.26 2.36
C ASN A 741 -23.19 -5.11 1.35
N GLY A 742 -22.06 -4.75 0.74
CA GLY A 742 -21.97 -3.72 -0.29
C GLY A 742 -22.46 -2.37 0.18
N ILE A 743 -22.07 -1.97 1.41
CA ILE A 743 -22.50 -0.70 2.02
C ILE A 743 -21.31 0.23 2.27
N GLN A 744 -21.64 1.50 2.33
CA GLN A 744 -20.80 2.56 2.86
C GLN A 744 -21.61 3.40 3.86
N PHE A 745 -20.93 4.37 4.48
CA PHE A 745 -21.56 5.26 5.45
C PHE A 745 -21.48 6.70 4.93
N ASP A 746 -22.63 7.39 4.91
CA ASP A 746 -22.66 8.81 4.58
C ASP A 746 -22.03 9.69 5.70
N SER A 747 -22.04 11.00 5.47
CA SER A 747 -21.51 11.96 6.46
C SER A 747 -22.30 11.99 7.78
N LYS A 748 -23.53 11.46 7.80
CA LYS A 748 -24.38 11.36 8.97
C LYS A 748 -24.21 10.03 9.69
N GLY A 749 -23.42 9.10 9.13
CA GLY A 749 -23.26 7.74 9.63
C GLY A 749 -24.40 6.80 9.22
N ASP A 750 -25.32 7.25 8.35
CA ASP A 750 -26.36 6.42 7.79
C ASP A 750 -25.78 5.47 6.73
N ILE A 751 -26.38 4.30 6.59
CA ILE A 751 -25.94 3.28 5.66
C ILE A 751 -26.48 3.62 4.26
N GLU A 752 -25.56 3.67 3.30
CA GLU A 752 -25.84 3.76 1.88
C GLU A 752 -25.39 2.49 1.16
N SER A 753 -26.14 2.08 0.14
CA SER A 753 -25.70 1.02 -0.76
C SER A 753 -24.62 1.57 -1.69
N LEU A 754 -23.53 0.82 -1.86
CA LEU A 754 -22.54 1.10 -2.90
C LEU A 754 -23.20 1.00 -4.28
N GLU A 755 -22.66 1.67 -5.29
CA GLU A 755 -23.11 1.58 -6.67
C GLU A 755 -23.17 0.12 -7.13
N THR A 756 -22.16 -0.65 -6.78
CA THR A 756 -22.14 -2.11 -6.90
C THR A 756 -21.56 -2.74 -5.64
N PRO A 757 -22.16 -3.81 -5.10
CA PRO A 757 -21.61 -4.51 -3.94
C PRO A 757 -20.32 -5.29 -4.25
N TYR A 758 -20.02 -5.51 -5.53
CA TYR A 758 -18.80 -6.18 -5.99
C TYR A 758 -18.36 -5.60 -7.33
N PRO A 759 -17.35 -4.71 -7.35
CA PRO A 759 -16.84 -4.11 -8.58
C PRO A 759 -15.86 -5.02 -9.34
N GLY A 760 -15.35 -6.07 -8.70
CA GLY A 760 -14.36 -6.98 -9.25
C GLY A 760 -14.89 -7.96 -10.28
N GLY A 761 -13.99 -8.71 -10.92
CA GLY A 761 -14.26 -9.85 -11.76
C GLY A 761 -13.90 -11.18 -11.09
N ASN A 762 -14.05 -12.28 -11.83
CA ASN A 762 -13.63 -13.62 -11.39
C ASN A 762 -14.21 -14.05 -10.04
N LEU A 763 -15.42 -13.59 -9.73
CA LEU A 763 -16.12 -13.95 -8.50
C LEU A 763 -16.38 -15.45 -8.47
N PHE A 764 -15.99 -16.09 -7.35
CA PHE A 764 -16.18 -17.52 -7.10
C PHE A 764 -15.46 -18.44 -8.10
N SER A 765 -14.33 -18.01 -8.64
CA SER A 765 -13.55 -18.74 -9.63
C SER A 765 -13.13 -20.12 -9.10
N LEU A 766 -13.26 -21.16 -9.94
CA LEU A 766 -12.85 -22.55 -9.67
C LEU A 766 -13.43 -23.14 -8.36
N SER A 767 -14.49 -22.59 -7.82
CA SER A 767 -15.09 -23.05 -6.57
C SER A 767 -15.86 -24.35 -6.76
N SER A 768 -15.80 -25.24 -5.75
CA SER A 768 -16.46 -26.56 -5.76
C SER A 768 -17.41 -26.79 -4.57
N GLY A 769 -17.49 -25.82 -3.63
CA GLY A 769 -18.36 -25.86 -2.44
C GLY A 769 -18.50 -24.46 -1.84
N GLY A 770 -19.34 -24.37 -0.81
CA GLY A 770 -19.68 -23.11 -0.16
C GLY A 770 -20.73 -22.30 -0.90
N ALA A 771 -20.94 -21.07 -0.46
CA ALA A 771 -21.79 -20.08 -1.13
C ALA A 771 -21.32 -18.65 -0.86
N ILE A 772 -21.74 -17.72 -1.71
CA ILE A 772 -21.64 -16.28 -1.44
C ILE A 772 -23.07 -15.75 -1.34
N TYR A 773 -23.33 -14.96 -0.29
CA TYR A 773 -24.56 -14.22 -0.10
C TYR A 773 -24.24 -12.73 -0.31
N VAL A 774 -24.76 -12.16 -1.38
CA VAL A 774 -24.48 -10.77 -1.74
C VAL A 774 -25.75 -9.92 -1.54
N ARG A 775 -25.64 -8.84 -0.75
CA ARG A 775 -26.67 -7.84 -0.64
C ARG A 775 -26.68 -7.01 -1.93
N ASP A 776 -27.61 -7.30 -2.82
CA ASP A 776 -27.70 -6.71 -4.16
C ASP A 776 -29.15 -6.41 -4.54
N PRO A 777 -29.82 -5.49 -3.83
CA PRO A 777 -31.24 -5.19 -4.04
C PRO A 777 -31.54 -4.62 -5.45
N HIS A 778 -30.55 -4.11 -6.13
CA HIS A 778 -30.68 -3.50 -7.46
C HIS A 778 -30.17 -4.40 -8.60
N GLY A 779 -29.69 -5.61 -8.29
CA GLY A 779 -29.22 -6.56 -9.30
C GLY A 779 -27.97 -6.09 -10.06
N ARG A 780 -27.07 -5.37 -9.38
CA ARG A 780 -25.87 -4.77 -9.98
C ARG A 780 -24.76 -5.78 -10.27
N VAL A 781 -24.70 -6.87 -9.49
CA VAL A 781 -23.73 -7.93 -9.77
C VAL A 781 -24.20 -8.75 -10.97
N SER A 782 -23.42 -8.70 -12.03
CA SER A 782 -23.71 -9.33 -13.32
C SER A 782 -23.24 -10.79 -13.36
N PRO A 783 -23.95 -11.68 -14.08
CA PRO A 783 -23.45 -13.04 -14.37
C PRO A 783 -22.09 -13.07 -15.04
N SER A 784 -21.72 -12.02 -15.77
CA SER A 784 -20.40 -11.91 -16.42
C SER A 784 -19.23 -11.77 -15.45
N GLN A 785 -19.49 -11.33 -14.22
CA GLN A 785 -18.47 -11.26 -13.14
C GLN A 785 -18.21 -12.62 -12.48
N LEU A 786 -19.12 -13.59 -12.66
CA LEU A 786 -18.97 -14.95 -12.12
C LEU A 786 -18.03 -15.78 -12.98
N ASN A 787 -17.11 -16.48 -12.34
CA ASN A 787 -16.19 -17.39 -13.02
C ASN A 787 -16.27 -18.79 -12.39
N GLY A 788 -17.37 -19.50 -12.67
CA GLY A 788 -17.64 -20.83 -12.10
C GLY A 788 -18.72 -20.86 -11.02
N GLY A 789 -19.43 -19.77 -10.84
CA GLY A 789 -20.62 -19.65 -9.99
C GLY A 789 -21.91 -19.43 -10.78
N ASP A 790 -23.05 -19.62 -10.15
CA ASP A 790 -24.36 -19.31 -10.69
C ASP A 790 -25.28 -18.72 -9.60
N PHE A 791 -26.14 -17.78 -9.99
CA PHE A 791 -27.11 -17.19 -9.08
C PHE A 791 -28.26 -18.16 -8.78
N THR A 792 -28.69 -18.15 -7.53
CA THR A 792 -29.88 -18.87 -7.09
C THR A 792 -30.66 -18.02 -6.09
N GLU A 793 -31.92 -18.34 -5.89
CA GLU A 793 -32.77 -17.64 -4.92
C GLU A 793 -32.31 -17.93 -3.49
N LEU A 794 -32.46 -16.94 -2.60
CA LEU A 794 -32.26 -17.10 -1.16
C LEU A 794 -33.44 -17.84 -0.58
N SER A 795 -33.23 -19.03 0.01
CA SER A 795 -34.30 -19.77 0.72
C SER A 795 -34.41 -19.32 2.19
N GLU A 796 -35.55 -19.67 2.85
CA GLU A 796 -35.73 -19.48 4.30
C GLU A 796 -34.62 -20.23 5.10
N ALA A 797 -34.16 -21.37 4.62
CA ALA A 797 -33.09 -22.14 5.24
C ALA A 797 -31.74 -21.43 5.11
N ASP A 798 -31.46 -20.76 4.00
CA ASP A 798 -30.29 -19.92 3.83
C ASP A 798 -30.31 -18.73 4.81
N TRP A 799 -31.47 -18.05 4.91
CA TRP A 799 -31.61 -16.95 5.86
C TRP A 799 -31.32 -17.40 7.30
N ALA A 800 -31.88 -18.52 7.73
CA ALA A 800 -31.63 -19.06 9.06
C ALA A 800 -30.14 -19.39 9.35
N VAL A 801 -29.33 -19.60 8.30
CA VAL A 801 -27.86 -19.80 8.41
C VAL A 801 -27.11 -18.49 8.52
N ILE A 802 -27.50 -17.45 7.76
CA ILE A 802 -26.74 -16.17 7.71
C ILE A 802 -27.20 -15.16 8.77
N GLU A 803 -28.48 -15.16 9.17
CA GLU A 803 -29.05 -14.22 10.14
C GLU A 803 -28.26 -14.17 11.48
N PRO A 804 -27.89 -15.29 12.12
CA PRO A 804 -27.12 -15.26 13.36
C PRO A 804 -25.77 -14.56 13.21
N LEU A 805 -25.13 -14.68 12.02
CA LEU A 805 -23.86 -14.02 11.76
C LEU A 805 -24.01 -12.52 11.52
N LEU A 806 -25.14 -12.09 10.93
CA LEU A 806 -25.49 -10.68 10.79
C LEU A 806 -25.83 -10.02 12.13
N ILE A 807 -26.45 -10.76 13.06
CA ILE A 807 -26.67 -10.30 14.46
C ILE A 807 -25.31 -10.10 15.16
N GLU A 808 -24.39 -11.06 15.04
CA GLU A 808 -23.04 -10.94 15.62
C GLU A 808 -22.25 -9.78 14.96
N ASN A 809 -22.44 -9.54 13.68
CA ASN A 809 -21.88 -8.38 12.97
C ASN A 809 -22.41 -7.03 13.53
N GLU A 810 -23.70 -6.97 13.89
CA GLU A 810 -24.28 -5.81 14.57
C GLU A 810 -23.63 -5.60 15.95
N GLU A 811 -23.39 -6.67 16.71
CA GLU A 811 -22.71 -6.59 18.01
C GLU A 811 -21.29 -6.01 17.89
N HIS A 812 -20.53 -6.42 16.86
CA HIS A 812 -19.17 -5.95 16.65
C HIS A 812 -19.10 -4.48 16.16
N PHE A 813 -19.93 -4.13 15.19
CA PHE A 813 -19.78 -2.88 14.45
C PHE A 813 -20.87 -1.84 14.69
N GLY A 814 -21.97 -2.23 15.33
CA GLY A 814 -23.12 -1.34 15.51
C GLY A 814 -23.92 -1.10 14.23
N ILE A 815 -23.82 -1.99 13.24
CA ILE A 815 -24.58 -1.94 11.99
C ILE A 815 -25.91 -2.68 12.20
N PRO A 816 -27.06 -1.98 12.33
CA PRO A 816 -28.32 -2.64 12.61
C PRO A 816 -28.74 -3.54 11.44
N MET A 817 -29.14 -4.77 11.76
CA MET A 817 -29.65 -5.69 10.73
C MET A 817 -30.88 -5.10 10.00
N ALA A 818 -31.73 -4.35 10.69
CA ALA A 818 -32.85 -3.63 10.09
C ALA A 818 -32.41 -2.65 9.00
N SER A 819 -31.26 -1.98 9.19
CA SER A 819 -30.69 -1.07 8.18
C SER A 819 -30.17 -1.83 6.95
N LEU A 820 -29.61 -3.03 7.14
CA LEU A 820 -29.21 -3.90 6.02
C LEU A 820 -30.42 -4.39 5.18
N LEU A 821 -31.57 -4.54 5.81
CA LEU A 821 -32.83 -4.93 5.15
C LEU A 821 -33.64 -3.74 4.65
N SER A 822 -33.18 -2.51 4.86
CA SER A 822 -33.84 -1.29 4.36
C SER A 822 -33.23 -0.88 3.01
N VAL A 823 -34.11 -0.55 2.04
CA VAL A 823 -33.72 -0.02 0.72
C VAL A 823 -34.67 1.11 0.37
N ASP A 824 -34.14 2.28 0.03
CA ASP A 824 -34.93 3.48 -0.27
C ASP A 824 -35.91 3.87 0.86
N GLY A 825 -35.51 3.61 2.12
CA GLY A 825 -36.33 3.88 3.31
C GLY A 825 -37.44 2.86 3.61
N GLU A 826 -37.53 1.76 2.84
CA GLU A 826 -38.48 0.68 3.04
C GLU A 826 -37.82 -0.61 3.51
N LEU A 827 -38.35 -1.24 4.54
CA LEU A 827 -37.94 -2.57 4.99
C LEU A 827 -38.48 -3.62 4.02
N LYS A 828 -37.61 -4.48 3.48
CA LYS A 828 -37.94 -5.54 2.51
C LYS A 828 -37.63 -6.92 3.08
N ALA A 829 -38.19 -7.95 2.43
CA ALA A 829 -37.87 -9.32 2.82
C ALA A 829 -36.41 -9.67 2.47
N PRO A 830 -35.74 -10.52 3.26
CA PRO A 830 -34.35 -10.92 2.98
C PRO A 830 -34.12 -11.44 1.56
N ALA A 831 -35.05 -12.17 0.99
CA ALA A 831 -34.97 -12.71 -0.38
C ALA A 831 -35.04 -11.63 -1.48
N ASP A 832 -35.55 -10.44 -1.16
CA ASP A 832 -35.56 -9.29 -2.09
C ASP A 832 -34.28 -8.48 -2.02
N ILE A 833 -33.47 -8.73 -0.99
CA ILE A 833 -32.22 -7.97 -0.69
C ILE A 833 -30.97 -8.78 -1.01
N TYR A 834 -30.94 -10.06 -0.58
CA TYR A 834 -29.77 -10.92 -0.73
C TYR A 834 -29.96 -11.91 -1.87
N ARG A 835 -28.94 -12.01 -2.73
CA ARG A 835 -28.84 -13.03 -3.77
C ARG A 835 -27.79 -14.06 -3.33
N LYS A 836 -28.06 -15.33 -3.61
CA LYS A 836 -27.14 -16.43 -3.33
C LYS A 836 -26.37 -16.80 -4.60
N ILE A 837 -25.07 -17.03 -4.49
CA ILE A 837 -24.22 -17.59 -5.54
C ILE A 837 -23.70 -18.93 -5.06
N ILE A 838 -23.86 -19.97 -5.86
CA ILE A 838 -23.39 -21.31 -5.63
C ILE A 838 -22.39 -21.74 -6.71
N PRO A 839 -21.50 -22.72 -6.45
CA PRO A 839 -20.65 -23.26 -7.49
C PRO A 839 -21.48 -23.85 -8.63
N LEU A 840 -21.09 -23.56 -9.86
CA LEU A 840 -21.63 -24.26 -11.02
C LEU A 840 -21.33 -25.76 -10.83
N ARG A 841 -22.35 -26.57 -10.72
CA ARG A 841 -22.23 -28.01 -10.87
C ARG A 841 -21.95 -28.32 -12.33
N ASN A 842 -20.73 -28.12 -12.77
CA ASN A 842 -20.28 -28.76 -14.00
C ASN A 842 -20.49 -30.24 -13.79
N LYS A 843 -21.46 -30.83 -14.48
CA LYS A 843 -21.45 -32.25 -14.69
C LYS A 843 -20.06 -32.58 -15.21
N ALA A 844 -19.26 -33.29 -14.41
CA ALA A 844 -18.04 -33.87 -14.96
C ALA A 844 -18.49 -34.50 -16.28
N LEU A 845 -17.93 -34.02 -17.39
CA LEU A 845 -18.25 -34.60 -18.71
C LEU A 845 -17.93 -36.07 -18.54
N SER A 846 -18.96 -36.92 -18.37
CA SER A 846 -18.75 -38.34 -18.44
C SER A 846 -18.16 -38.60 -19.81
N VAL A 847 -17.30 -39.57 -19.94
CA VAL A 847 -16.73 -39.97 -21.25
C VAL A 847 -17.86 -40.16 -22.27
N GLU A 848 -19.04 -40.56 -21.81
CA GLU A 848 -20.27 -40.73 -22.60
C GLU A 848 -20.88 -39.39 -23.04
N ASP A 849 -20.91 -38.35 -22.18
CA ASP A 849 -21.41 -37.03 -22.57
C ASP A 849 -20.46 -36.28 -23.53
N ALA A 850 -19.16 -36.45 -23.34
CA ALA A 850 -18.16 -35.91 -24.26
C ALA A 850 -18.20 -36.63 -25.65
N TRP A 851 -18.53 -37.90 -25.65
CA TRP A 851 -18.71 -38.67 -26.88
C TRP A 851 -20.01 -38.30 -27.60
N ALA A 852 -21.11 -38.14 -26.90
CA ALA A 852 -22.39 -37.69 -27.45
C ALA A 852 -22.34 -36.25 -28.01
N ALA A 853 -21.66 -35.33 -27.35
CA ALA A 853 -21.43 -33.98 -27.87
C ALA A 853 -20.57 -33.91 -29.12
N LYS A 854 -19.76 -34.94 -29.39
CA LYS A 854 -18.89 -35.05 -30.59
C LYS A 854 -19.55 -35.74 -31.75
N HIS A 855 -20.58 -36.58 -31.55
CA HIS A 855 -21.14 -37.48 -32.52
C HIS A 855 -22.68 -37.41 -32.68
N GLY A 856 -23.38 -36.55 -31.89
CA GLY A 856 -24.76 -36.14 -32.04
C GLY A 856 -24.83 -34.82 -32.72
#